data_8a693fd097f8883d8a9a58a20114c637
#
_entry.id   8a693fd097f8883d8a9a58a20114c637
#
_cell.length_a   1.000
_cell.length_b   1.000
_cell.length_c   1.000
_cell.angle_alpha   90.00
_cell.angle_beta   90.00
_cell.angle_gamma   90.00
#
_symmetry.space_group_name_H-M   'P 1'
#
loop_
_entity.id
_entity.type
_entity.pdbx_description
1 polymer ?
#
loop_
_entity_poly.entity_id
_entity_poly.type
_entity_poly.pdbx_seq_one_letter_code
_entity_poly.pdbx_strand_id
1 'polypeptide(L)'
;MKKIAKFLLLFFVTITVFSQNDTLRKDLKVGLVLSGGGAKGFAHIGVLKVLEEAGIRVDFIGGTSMGALVGGLYASGYNAKELDSIVHILEFSKILQEEIPRKAKPFFEKENGERYIISLPVRNKKVSLPIALAKGQSALNKLSILTQHVTSIEDFNKLPIPFLCIATDIETGEEIILNKGFLPEAMRASSAFPTLFEPVEIDGRILLDGGITNNFPVKEVINMGADIVIGVDVQGGLHNRNEVDNAIKVIDQVVSFSMNNVNTEKIKLVNLYLKPDVNQYNVVSFDKLDEIIKEGERTARLQFNDFVKIAAQQNNQSKISKKRKALPKTFLFENIEIEGNVSYTRDYVLNKLKVSAGEEIPFRKFIEGVDNLTATGNFHNILYRLVPSENGYIVKLKLKENEIKTIAQAAVHYDELFKSSVLLNITTKNIFLKNDLLSTDLIIGDNLRYNLNYFIDNGFNWSYGFKSRYSSFNSNIRFTDDDRVNKININYRDFTNQFYVQTVYSRKFALGIGLEHKYLNAFTETILDNPLANELSFVKNNYLNLISYLKYDSFDHKNFPKEGFYFDADYRWYLIATKHTVDFEPFAQIKGKMEYAHTFYNKFTIHLATEAGFTFEDHNNRVLDFHLGGYGENFINTFVPFFGYDFADLSNKTYLKSTFKLRYEIFPQNYLMFNANAARVEKNVLNSNLFDNTKYGFAAGYGIDTFVGPIEVNFSWSPKTAHNHWYFNLGFWF
;
A
#
# COMPACT_ATOMS: atom_id res chain seq x y z
N MET A 1 -72.17 -61.60 -16.75
CA MET A 1 -70.86 -61.86 -16.09
C MET A 1 -69.68 -61.93 -17.04
N LYS A 2 -69.72 -62.64 -18.21
CA LYS A 2 -68.59 -62.79 -19.16
C LYS A 2 -68.13 -61.48 -19.82
N LYS A 3 -69.01 -60.45 -19.98
CA LYS A 3 -68.64 -59.13 -20.55
C LYS A 3 -67.98 -58.20 -19.56
N ILE A 4 -68.29 -58.30 -18.29
CA ILE A 4 -67.67 -57.51 -17.19
C ILE A 4 -66.26 -58.02 -16.86
N ALA A 5 -66.05 -59.35 -16.95
CA ALA A 5 -64.73 -59.96 -16.73
C ALA A 5 -63.75 -59.54 -17.84
N LYS A 6 -64.22 -59.43 -19.11
CA LYS A 6 -63.35 -58.92 -20.21
C LYS A 6 -63.02 -57.42 -20.09
N PHE A 7 -63.94 -56.62 -19.53
CA PHE A 7 -63.67 -55.19 -19.28
C PHE A 7 -62.71 -54.96 -18.12
N LEU A 8 -62.84 -55.78 -17.07
CA LEU A 8 -61.88 -55.77 -15.96
C LEU A 8 -60.50 -56.26 -16.34
N LEU A 9 -60.41 -57.27 -17.24
CA LEU A 9 -59.13 -57.75 -17.75
C LEU A 9 -58.42 -56.75 -18.64
N LEU A 10 -59.20 -55.98 -19.48
CA LEU A 10 -58.67 -54.88 -20.29
C LEU A 10 -58.20 -53.70 -19.43
N PHE A 11 -58.89 -53.44 -18.31
CA PHE A 11 -58.52 -52.35 -17.36
C PHE A 11 -57.23 -52.73 -16.59
N PHE A 12 -57.05 -54.00 -16.26
CA PHE A 12 -55.79 -54.45 -15.58
C PHE A 12 -54.61 -54.47 -16.56
N VAL A 13 -54.76 -54.77 -17.82
CA VAL A 13 -53.66 -54.72 -18.84
C VAL A 13 -53.26 -53.27 -19.16
N THR A 14 -54.19 -52.29 -19.09
CA THR A 14 -53.83 -50.89 -19.29
C THR A 14 -53.10 -50.27 -18.07
N ILE A 15 -53.30 -50.78 -16.87
CA ILE A 15 -52.59 -50.34 -15.65
C ILE A 15 -51.11 -50.86 -15.63
N THR A 16 -50.86 -52.04 -16.22
CA THR A 16 -49.49 -52.60 -16.26
C THR A 16 -48.60 -51.96 -17.39
N VAL A 17 -49.14 -51.23 -18.33
CA VAL A 17 -48.38 -50.57 -19.41
C VAL A 17 -47.91 -49.16 -18.98
N PHE A 18 -48.43 -48.59 -17.88
CA PHE A 18 -47.97 -47.30 -17.32
C PHE A 18 -46.99 -47.43 -16.13
N SER A 19 -46.57 -48.61 -15.77
CA SER A 19 -45.42 -48.78 -14.91
C SER A 19 -44.12 -48.77 -15.78
N GLN A 20 -43.89 -47.65 -16.45
CA GLN A 20 -42.54 -47.34 -16.84
C GLN A 20 -41.75 -47.22 -15.54
N ASN A 21 -40.81 -48.09 -15.33
CA ASN A 21 -39.71 -47.94 -14.43
C ASN A 21 -39.09 -46.57 -14.72
N ASP A 22 -39.54 -45.55 -14.00
CA ASP A 22 -38.66 -44.43 -13.66
C ASP A 22 -37.56 -45.05 -12.79
N THR A 23 -36.61 -45.73 -13.45
CA THR A 23 -35.28 -45.84 -12.84
C THR A 23 -34.91 -44.42 -12.57
N LEU A 24 -35.02 -44.01 -11.30
CA LEU A 24 -34.53 -42.74 -10.78
C LEU A 24 -33.13 -42.60 -11.37
N ARG A 25 -33.03 -41.85 -12.49
CA ARG A 25 -31.72 -41.51 -13.05
C ARG A 25 -30.94 -40.87 -11.92
N LYS A 26 -29.89 -41.58 -11.46
CA LYS A 26 -29.00 -41.06 -10.43
C LYS A 26 -28.56 -39.66 -10.87
N ASP A 27 -28.88 -38.66 -10.06
CA ASP A 27 -28.45 -37.31 -10.31
C ASP A 27 -26.93 -37.21 -10.30
N LEU A 28 -26.32 -36.97 -11.44
CA LEU A 28 -24.88 -37.00 -11.62
C LEU A 28 -24.22 -35.86 -10.84
N LYS A 29 -23.27 -36.18 -9.96
CA LYS A 29 -22.52 -35.22 -9.15
C LYS A 29 -21.19 -34.88 -9.81
N VAL A 30 -20.99 -33.61 -10.13
CA VAL A 30 -19.77 -33.10 -10.76
C VAL A 30 -18.86 -32.44 -9.74
N GLY A 31 -17.64 -32.96 -9.63
CA GLY A 31 -16.55 -32.36 -8.89
C GLY A 31 -15.65 -31.56 -9.82
N LEU A 32 -15.28 -30.35 -9.39
CA LEU A 32 -14.34 -29.48 -10.09
C LEU A 32 -13.03 -29.39 -9.32
N VAL A 33 -11.92 -29.71 -9.97
CA VAL A 33 -10.56 -29.61 -9.41
C VAL A 33 -9.80 -28.50 -10.11
N LEU A 34 -9.28 -27.56 -9.31
CA LEU A 34 -8.54 -26.40 -9.78
C LEU A 34 -7.12 -26.40 -9.23
N SER A 35 -6.12 -26.56 -10.10
CA SER A 35 -4.72 -26.60 -9.68
C SER A 35 -4.20 -25.22 -9.26
N GLY A 36 -3.10 -25.19 -8.50
CA GLY A 36 -2.32 -23.97 -8.29
C GLY A 36 -1.49 -23.60 -9.53
N GLY A 37 -1.01 -22.36 -9.54
CA GLY A 37 -0.18 -21.86 -10.65
C GLY A 37 0.03 -20.34 -10.63
N GLY A 38 -0.24 -19.67 -9.52
CA GLY A 38 -0.14 -18.20 -9.41
C GLY A 38 -1.01 -17.51 -10.47
N ALA A 39 -0.49 -16.52 -11.18
CA ALA A 39 -1.22 -15.79 -12.23
C ALA A 39 -1.80 -16.70 -13.33
N LYS A 40 -1.13 -17.82 -13.64
CA LYS A 40 -1.65 -18.82 -14.62
C LYS A 40 -3.05 -19.33 -14.23
N GLY A 41 -3.37 -19.33 -12.94
CA GLY A 41 -4.68 -19.76 -12.44
C GLY A 41 -5.86 -18.86 -12.84
N PHE A 42 -5.63 -17.69 -13.42
CA PHE A 42 -6.73 -16.92 -14.03
C PHE A 42 -7.40 -17.65 -15.19
N ALA A 43 -6.73 -18.63 -15.81
CA ALA A 43 -7.34 -19.50 -16.80
C ALA A 43 -8.55 -20.27 -16.26
N HIS A 44 -8.60 -20.54 -14.95
CA HIS A 44 -9.78 -21.16 -14.32
C HIS A 44 -11.04 -20.34 -14.53
N ILE A 45 -10.95 -19.00 -14.54
CA ILE A 45 -12.10 -18.12 -14.78
C ILE A 45 -12.63 -18.32 -16.20
N GLY A 46 -11.72 -18.41 -17.18
CA GLY A 46 -12.10 -18.70 -18.57
C GLY A 46 -12.81 -20.06 -18.71
N VAL A 47 -12.31 -21.09 -18.03
CA VAL A 47 -12.97 -22.41 -18.00
C VAL A 47 -14.34 -22.33 -17.34
N LEU A 48 -14.48 -21.64 -16.20
CA LEU A 48 -15.76 -21.48 -15.51
C LEU A 48 -16.82 -20.80 -16.40
N LYS A 49 -16.46 -19.81 -17.23
CA LYS A 49 -17.38 -19.17 -18.19
C LYS A 49 -17.99 -20.22 -19.14
N VAL A 50 -17.19 -21.12 -19.66
CA VAL A 50 -17.63 -22.14 -20.60
C VAL A 50 -18.45 -23.24 -19.92
N LEU A 51 -18.08 -23.63 -18.68
CA LEU A 51 -18.89 -24.57 -17.88
C LEU A 51 -20.28 -24.03 -17.57
N GLU A 52 -20.38 -22.74 -17.19
CA GLU A 52 -21.67 -22.08 -16.96
C GLU A 52 -22.50 -21.99 -18.25
N GLU A 53 -21.88 -21.65 -19.38
CA GLU A 53 -22.54 -21.59 -20.70
C GLU A 53 -23.09 -22.97 -21.12
N ALA A 54 -22.33 -24.04 -20.88
CA ALA A 54 -22.75 -25.41 -21.15
C ALA A 54 -23.82 -25.92 -20.18
N GLY A 55 -24.12 -25.18 -19.12
CA GLY A 55 -25.11 -25.53 -18.10
C GLY A 55 -24.67 -26.59 -17.09
N ILE A 56 -23.37 -26.78 -16.90
CA ILE A 56 -22.81 -27.69 -15.88
C ILE A 56 -23.17 -27.15 -14.49
N ARG A 57 -23.74 -28.01 -13.65
CA ARG A 57 -23.85 -27.81 -12.21
C ARG A 57 -22.63 -28.38 -11.53
N VAL A 58 -21.83 -27.55 -10.89
CA VAL A 58 -20.72 -28.00 -10.04
C VAL A 58 -21.24 -28.31 -8.64
N ASP A 59 -21.01 -29.56 -8.17
CA ASP A 59 -21.49 -30.06 -6.87
C ASP A 59 -20.42 -30.02 -5.79
N PHE A 60 -19.14 -30.11 -6.16
CA PHE A 60 -17.98 -30.09 -5.25
C PHE A 60 -16.82 -29.35 -5.89
N ILE A 61 -16.05 -28.64 -5.10
CA ILE A 61 -14.85 -27.94 -5.57
C ILE A 61 -13.67 -28.25 -4.66
N GLY A 62 -12.55 -28.66 -5.25
CA GLY A 62 -11.26 -28.73 -4.60
C GLY A 62 -10.25 -27.84 -5.30
N GLY A 63 -9.50 -27.05 -4.55
CA GLY A 63 -8.53 -26.14 -5.15
C GLY A 63 -7.24 -26.02 -4.36
N THR A 64 -6.16 -25.65 -5.04
CA THR A 64 -4.86 -25.37 -4.43
C THR A 64 -4.37 -24.01 -4.90
N SER A 65 -3.77 -23.20 -4.00
CA SER A 65 -3.17 -21.91 -4.35
C SER A 65 -4.16 -20.98 -5.08
N MET A 66 -3.86 -20.53 -6.29
CA MET A 66 -4.80 -19.73 -7.09
C MET A 66 -6.09 -20.49 -7.38
N GLY A 67 -6.04 -21.82 -7.54
CA GLY A 67 -7.23 -22.65 -7.67
C GLY A 67 -8.11 -22.64 -6.42
N ALA A 68 -7.52 -22.51 -5.22
CA ALA A 68 -8.24 -22.29 -3.99
C ALA A 68 -8.89 -20.90 -3.91
N LEU A 69 -8.21 -19.86 -4.42
CA LEU A 69 -8.78 -18.50 -4.46
C LEU A 69 -9.97 -18.42 -5.41
N VAL A 70 -9.82 -18.86 -6.65
CA VAL A 70 -10.89 -18.87 -7.65
C VAL A 70 -12.01 -19.83 -7.23
N GLY A 71 -11.66 -21.06 -6.84
CA GLY A 71 -12.62 -22.08 -6.40
C GLY A 71 -13.39 -21.69 -5.14
N GLY A 72 -12.74 -21.12 -4.14
CA GLY A 72 -13.37 -20.66 -2.90
C GLY A 72 -14.33 -19.48 -3.12
N LEU A 73 -13.99 -18.54 -3.99
CA LEU A 73 -14.89 -17.45 -4.38
C LEU A 73 -16.08 -18.01 -5.18
N TYR A 74 -15.86 -18.90 -6.14
CA TYR A 74 -16.93 -19.56 -6.88
C TYR A 74 -17.83 -20.39 -5.95
N ALA A 75 -17.24 -21.15 -5.03
CA ALA A 75 -17.96 -21.93 -4.02
C ALA A 75 -18.81 -21.06 -3.08
N SER A 76 -18.38 -19.82 -2.82
CA SER A 76 -19.13 -18.84 -2.02
C SER A 76 -20.30 -18.20 -2.76
N GLY A 77 -20.49 -18.49 -4.07
CA GLY A 77 -21.65 -18.08 -4.87
C GLY A 77 -21.40 -16.97 -5.89
N TYR A 78 -20.14 -16.64 -6.19
CA TYR A 78 -19.81 -15.81 -7.36
C TYR A 78 -19.96 -16.62 -8.65
N ASN A 79 -20.38 -15.97 -9.74
CA ASN A 79 -20.32 -16.55 -11.06
C ASN A 79 -19.03 -16.15 -11.79
N ALA A 80 -18.74 -16.80 -12.91
CA ALA A 80 -17.51 -16.57 -13.67
C ALA A 80 -17.35 -15.13 -14.17
N LYS A 81 -18.45 -14.46 -14.55
CA LYS A 81 -18.44 -13.06 -14.97
C LYS A 81 -18.13 -12.09 -13.82
N GLU A 82 -18.66 -12.37 -12.64
CA GLU A 82 -18.34 -11.60 -11.42
C GLU A 82 -16.87 -11.76 -11.03
N LEU A 83 -16.34 -13.00 -11.10
CA LEU A 83 -14.91 -13.28 -10.84
C LEU A 83 -14.00 -12.53 -11.82
N ASP A 84 -14.34 -12.55 -13.10
CA ASP A 84 -13.64 -11.80 -14.14
C ASP A 84 -13.61 -10.28 -13.81
N SER A 85 -14.74 -9.72 -13.45
CA SER A 85 -14.82 -8.31 -13.04
C SER A 85 -13.99 -8.01 -11.79
N ILE A 86 -13.98 -8.92 -10.82
CA ILE A 86 -13.22 -8.75 -9.56
C ILE A 86 -11.72 -8.71 -9.85
N VAL A 87 -11.20 -9.66 -10.62
CA VAL A 87 -9.76 -9.74 -10.87
C VAL A 87 -9.22 -8.56 -11.67
N HIS A 88 -10.06 -7.92 -12.50
CA HIS A 88 -9.70 -6.68 -13.21
C HIS A 88 -9.64 -5.43 -12.30
N ILE A 89 -10.36 -5.44 -11.19
CA ILE A 89 -10.37 -4.33 -10.22
C ILE A 89 -9.24 -4.50 -9.19
N LEU A 90 -8.77 -5.73 -8.96
CA LEU A 90 -7.72 -6.00 -7.98
C LEU A 90 -6.35 -5.56 -8.49
N GLU A 91 -5.69 -4.73 -7.71
CA GLU A 91 -4.31 -4.28 -7.98
C GLU A 91 -3.32 -5.28 -7.34
N PHE A 92 -3.05 -6.38 -8.03
CA PHE A 92 -2.21 -7.48 -7.50
C PHE A 92 -0.81 -7.03 -7.07
N SER A 93 -0.20 -6.07 -7.78
CA SER A 93 1.09 -5.50 -7.40
C SER A 93 1.05 -4.86 -6.00
N LYS A 94 -0.01 -4.12 -5.68
CA LYS A 94 -0.18 -3.52 -4.35
C LYS A 94 -0.43 -4.56 -3.26
N ILE A 95 -1.12 -5.65 -3.59
CA ILE A 95 -1.35 -6.77 -2.66
C ILE A 95 -0.03 -7.47 -2.33
N LEU A 96 0.81 -7.73 -3.34
CA LEU A 96 2.14 -8.35 -3.18
C LEU A 96 3.15 -7.44 -2.48
N GLN A 97 3.08 -6.13 -2.70
CA GLN A 97 3.94 -5.15 -2.04
C GLN A 97 3.45 -4.78 -0.64
N GLU A 98 2.29 -5.31 -0.21
CA GLU A 98 1.62 -4.91 1.04
C GLU A 98 1.46 -3.40 1.16
N GLU A 99 1.20 -2.73 0.05
CA GLU A 99 1.06 -1.28 0.04
C GLU A 99 -0.13 -0.84 0.89
N ILE A 100 0.20 -0.29 2.05
CA ILE A 100 -0.80 0.29 2.94
C ILE A 100 -1.21 1.64 2.35
N PRO A 101 -2.52 1.85 2.08
CA PRO A 101 -2.98 3.13 1.56
C PRO A 101 -2.49 4.28 2.43
N ARG A 102 -1.89 5.31 1.82
CA ARG A 102 -1.30 6.45 2.56
C ARG A 102 -2.26 7.08 3.56
N LYS A 103 -3.55 7.09 3.26
CA LYS A 103 -4.61 7.57 4.18
C LYS A 103 -4.71 6.78 5.48
N ALA A 104 -4.27 5.52 5.50
CA ALA A 104 -4.26 4.65 6.69
C ALA A 104 -3.01 4.83 7.55
N LYS A 105 -1.90 5.35 6.99
CA LYS A 105 -0.64 5.55 7.71
C LYS A 105 -0.79 6.57 8.85
N PRO A 106 -0.15 6.35 10.01
CA PRO A 106 -0.01 7.35 11.05
C PRO A 106 0.63 8.64 10.53
N PHE A 107 0.29 9.78 11.12
CA PHE A 107 0.81 11.07 10.68
C PHE A 107 2.35 11.13 10.74
N PHE A 108 2.94 10.58 11.80
CA PHE A 108 4.39 10.48 11.93
C PHE A 108 5.04 9.70 10.78
N GLU A 109 4.42 8.59 10.36
CA GLU A 109 4.91 7.76 9.25
C GLU A 109 4.81 8.47 7.90
N LYS A 110 3.76 9.26 7.68
CA LYS A 110 3.65 10.11 6.47
C LYS A 110 4.74 11.16 6.37
N GLU A 111 5.13 11.76 7.50
CA GLU A 111 6.20 12.76 7.52
C GLU A 111 7.60 12.14 7.36
N ASN A 112 7.85 11.01 8.03
CA ASN A 112 9.21 10.50 8.24
C ASN A 112 9.48 9.15 7.55
N GLY A 113 8.46 8.32 7.31
CA GLY A 113 8.61 6.94 6.81
C GLY A 113 8.71 6.82 5.29
N GLU A 114 8.23 7.82 4.53
CA GLU A 114 8.13 7.74 3.05
C GLU A 114 9.37 8.33 2.36
N ARG A 115 10.57 7.89 2.75
CA ARG A 115 11.85 8.38 2.21
C ARG A 115 12.97 7.34 2.17
N TYR A 116 12.64 6.08 2.40
CA TYR A 116 13.63 5.01 2.40
C TYR A 116 13.40 4.05 1.24
N ILE A 117 14.51 3.61 0.62
CA ILE A 117 14.52 2.64 -0.47
C ILE A 117 14.51 1.22 0.08
N ILE A 118 15.31 1.00 1.14
CA ILE A 118 15.50 -0.30 1.77
C ILE A 118 15.13 -0.19 3.24
N SER A 119 14.37 -1.18 3.74
CA SER A 119 14.01 -1.31 5.15
C SER A 119 14.22 -2.75 5.58
N LEU A 120 15.20 -2.99 6.44
CA LEU A 120 15.59 -4.31 6.89
C LEU A 120 15.43 -4.46 8.40
N PRO A 121 14.83 -5.57 8.88
CA PRO A 121 14.71 -5.84 10.30
C PRO A 121 16.06 -6.12 10.94
N VAL A 122 16.23 -5.64 12.17
CA VAL A 122 17.40 -5.95 13.00
C VAL A 122 16.98 -6.94 14.08
N ARG A 123 17.49 -8.17 14.01
CA ARG A 123 17.28 -9.24 15.00
C ARG A 123 18.59 -9.58 15.68
N ASN A 124 18.61 -9.65 17.01
CA ASN A 124 19.81 -9.98 17.79
C ASN A 124 21.03 -9.13 17.39
N LYS A 125 20.83 -7.83 17.19
CA LYS A 125 21.85 -6.85 16.75
C LYS A 125 22.45 -7.14 15.36
N LYS A 126 21.81 -7.96 14.55
CA LYS A 126 22.21 -8.24 13.16
C LYS A 126 21.09 -7.85 12.21
N VAL A 127 21.45 -7.22 11.11
CA VAL A 127 20.52 -6.99 10.00
C VAL A 127 20.15 -8.33 9.38
N SER A 128 18.86 -8.59 9.22
CA SER A 128 18.34 -9.84 8.66
C SER A 128 17.44 -9.58 7.47
N LEU A 129 17.30 -10.57 6.59
CA LEU A 129 16.32 -10.49 5.51
C LEU A 129 14.92 -10.80 6.05
N PRO A 130 13.86 -10.25 5.46
CA PRO A 130 12.50 -10.67 5.75
C PRO A 130 12.28 -12.12 5.31
N ILE A 131 11.35 -12.83 5.96
CA ILE A 131 11.01 -14.22 5.64
C ILE A 131 10.32 -14.31 4.27
N ALA A 132 9.54 -13.30 3.92
CA ALA A 132 8.83 -13.17 2.64
C ALA A 132 8.69 -11.70 2.26
N LEU A 133 8.30 -11.45 1.01
CA LEU A 133 8.05 -10.10 0.50
C LEU A 133 6.83 -9.45 1.16
N ALA A 134 5.78 -10.25 1.42
CA ALA A 134 4.50 -9.79 1.97
C ALA A 134 4.07 -10.64 3.17
N LYS A 135 3.51 -10.02 4.21
CA LYS A 135 2.89 -10.71 5.35
C LYS A 135 1.54 -11.34 4.98
N GLY A 136 0.89 -10.88 3.90
CA GLY A 136 -0.39 -11.35 3.41
C GLY A 136 -1.60 -10.72 4.10
N GLN A 137 -1.44 -9.64 4.89
CA GLN A 137 -2.55 -8.95 5.53
C GLN A 137 -3.48 -8.28 4.51
N SER A 138 -2.92 -7.67 3.47
CA SER A 138 -3.70 -7.06 2.39
C SER A 138 -4.54 -8.10 1.64
N ALA A 139 -3.97 -9.28 1.35
CA ALA A 139 -4.68 -10.40 0.74
C ALA A 139 -5.84 -10.89 1.65
N LEU A 140 -5.58 -11.12 2.95
CA LEU A 140 -6.59 -11.51 3.92
C LEU A 140 -7.75 -10.52 3.98
N ASN A 141 -7.45 -9.22 4.03
CA ASN A 141 -8.47 -8.17 4.06
C ASN A 141 -9.34 -8.18 2.80
N LYS A 142 -8.75 -8.34 1.60
CA LYS A 142 -9.49 -8.43 0.34
C LYS A 142 -10.37 -9.68 0.28
N LEU A 143 -9.83 -10.85 0.65
CA LEU A 143 -10.59 -12.10 0.71
C LEU A 143 -11.76 -12.00 1.71
N SER A 144 -11.54 -11.39 2.87
CA SER A 144 -12.59 -11.17 3.87
C SER A 144 -13.73 -10.28 3.37
N ILE A 145 -13.41 -9.23 2.61
CA ILE A 145 -14.43 -8.39 1.94
C ILE A 145 -15.23 -9.21 0.92
N LEU A 146 -14.54 -10.01 0.10
CA LEU A 146 -15.18 -10.78 -0.95
C LEU A 146 -16.06 -11.92 -0.41
N THR A 147 -15.69 -12.51 0.73
CA THR A 147 -16.41 -13.64 1.33
C THR A 147 -17.28 -13.25 2.53
N GLN A 148 -17.48 -11.95 2.81
CA GLN A 148 -18.23 -11.47 3.98
C GLN A 148 -19.68 -12.03 4.05
N HIS A 149 -20.31 -12.35 2.91
CA HIS A 149 -21.67 -12.90 2.82
C HIS A 149 -21.78 -14.36 3.31
N VAL A 150 -20.66 -15.06 3.44
CA VAL A 150 -20.56 -16.43 3.96
C VAL A 150 -19.74 -16.51 5.24
N THR A 151 -19.43 -15.35 5.88
CA THR A 151 -18.56 -15.27 7.06
C THR A 151 -19.09 -16.11 8.25
N SER A 152 -20.37 -16.38 8.30
CA SER A 152 -21.00 -17.24 9.32
C SER A 152 -20.88 -18.73 9.04
N ILE A 153 -20.34 -19.14 7.89
CA ILE A 153 -20.23 -20.54 7.49
C ILE A 153 -18.82 -21.02 7.83
N GLU A 154 -18.69 -21.80 8.91
CA GLU A 154 -17.41 -22.39 9.33
C GLU A 154 -17.15 -23.76 8.70
N ASP A 155 -18.19 -24.52 8.39
CA ASP A 155 -18.09 -25.83 7.68
C ASP A 155 -18.24 -25.59 6.18
N PHE A 156 -17.16 -25.74 5.42
CA PHE A 156 -17.15 -25.43 3.98
C PHE A 156 -18.02 -26.39 3.14
N ASN A 157 -18.44 -27.52 3.71
CA ASN A 157 -19.46 -28.36 3.08
C ASN A 157 -20.83 -27.68 3.05
N LYS A 158 -21.06 -26.64 3.84
CA LYS A 158 -22.30 -25.85 3.88
C LYS A 158 -22.26 -24.58 3.02
N LEU A 159 -21.15 -24.30 2.36
CA LEU A 159 -21.10 -23.25 1.35
C LEU A 159 -22.12 -23.52 0.22
N PRO A 160 -22.48 -22.51 -0.56
CA PRO A 160 -23.34 -22.71 -1.74
C PRO A 160 -22.89 -23.87 -2.63
N ILE A 161 -21.59 -24.09 -2.81
CA ILE A 161 -21.00 -25.31 -3.35
C ILE A 161 -19.99 -25.81 -2.29
N PRO A 162 -20.08 -27.07 -1.83
CA PRO A 162 -19.11 -27.69 -0.96
C PRO A 162 -17.67 -27.54 -1.45
N PHE A 163 -16.78 -27.13 -0.57
CA PHE A 163 -15.43 -26.69 -0.93
C PHE A 163 -14.36 -27.24 0.02
N LEU A 164 -13.19 -27.53 -0.52
CA LEU A 164 -11.96 -27.73 0.22
C LEU A 164 -10.79 -27.07 -0.48
N CYS A 165 -9.76 -26.72 0.27
CA CYS A 165 -8.47 -26.34 -0.30
C CYS A 165 -7.31 -27.01 0.46
N ILE A 166 -6.17 -27.06 -0.22
CA ILE A 166 -4.98 -27.74 0.28
C ILE A 166 -3.96 -26.72 0.78
N ALA A 167 -3.34 -27.02 1.91
CA ALA A 167 -2.15 -26.36 2.42
C ALA A 167 -1.07 -27.37 2.76
N THR A 168 0.16 -26.90 3.01
CA THR A 168 1.29 -27.74 3.40
C THR A 168 1.77 -27.35 4.78
N ASP A 169 1.87 -28.29 5.71
CA ASP A 169 2.51 -28.07 7.00
C ASP A 169 4.03 -27.97 6.81
N ILE A 170 4.62 -26.82 7.18
CA ILE A 170 6.06 -26.59 6.97
C ILE A 170 6.95 -27.44 7.88
N GLU A 171 6.43 -27.88 9.03
CA GLU A 171 7.20 -28.65 10.00
C GLU A 171 7.30 -30.12 9.62
N THR A 172 6.22 -30.68 9.06
CA THR A 172 6.12 -32.11 8.74
C THR A 172 6.23 -32.39 7.24
N GLY A 173 5.95 -31.40 6.39
CA GLY A 173 5.81 -31.58 4.94
C GLY A 173 4.51 -32.30 4.56
N GLU A 174 3.56 -32.45 5.47
CA GLU A 174 2.29 -33.13 5.23
C GLU A 174 1.28 -32.23 4.52
N GLU A 175 0.42 -32.87 3.73
CA GLU A 175 -0.76 -32.25 3.16
C GLU A 175 -1.81 -31.98 4.25
N ILE A 176 -2.36 -30.77 4.28
CA ILE A 176 -3.44 -30.37 5.17
C ILE A 176 -4.66 -29.99 4.35
N ILE A 177 -5.75 -30.72 4.53
CA ILE A 177 -7.04 -30.45 3.90
C ILE A 177 -7.79 -29.41 4.75
N LEU A 178 -8.01 -28.24 4.21
CA LEU A 178 -8.76 -27.15 4.83
C LEU A 178 -10.20 -27.16 4.28
N ASN A 179 -11.13 -27.69 5.06
CA ASN A 179 -12.56 -27.79 4.73
C ASN A 179 -13.47 -27.19 5.80
N LYS A 180 -12.88 -26.47 6.78
CA LYS A 180 -13.58 -25.79 7.88
C LYS A 180 -12.76 -24.60 8.40
N GLY A 181 -13.38 -23.75 9.19
CA GLY A 181 -12.78 -22.59 9.84
C GLY A 181 -13.16 -21.27 9.14
N PHE A 182 -12.26 -20.32 9.09
CA PHE A 182 -12.48 -19.03 8.44
C PHE A 182 -12.04 -19.10 6.98
N LEU A 183 -12.98 -19.04 6.04
CA LEU A 183 -12.71 -19.24 4.61
C LEU A 183 -11.59 -18.35 4.05
N PRO A 184 -11.52 -17.02 4.32
CA PRO A 184 -10.41 -16.19 3.88
C PRO A 184 -9.04 -16.66 4.38
N GLU A 185 -8.96 -17.13 5.60
CA GLU A 185 -7.73 -17.63 6.22
C GLU A 185 -7.27 -18.93 5.56
N ALA A 186 -8.19 -19.85 5.32
CA ALA A 186 -7.92 -21.12 4.63
C ALA A 186 -7.44 -20.88 3.19
N MET A 187 -8.13 -19.99 2.44
CA MET A 187 -7.73 -19.60 1.08
C MET A 187 -6.34 -18.95 1.07
N ARG A 188 -6.05 -18.07 2.04
CA ARG A 188 -4.75 -17.42 2.19
C ARG A 188 -3.65 -18.42 2.54
N ALA A 189 -3.91 -19.39 3.42
CA ALA A 189 -2.96 -20.44 3.76
C ALA A 189 -2.62 -21.30 2.54
N SER A 190 -3.65 -21.73 1.79
CA SER A 190 -3.48 -22.47 0.54
C SER A 190 -2.67 -21.72 -0.51
N SER A 191 -2.66 -20.39 -0.49
CA SER A 191 -1.96 -19.54 -1.46
C SER A 191 -0.71 -18.84 -0.88
N ALA A 192 -0.20 -19.29 0.27
CA ALA A 192 1.00 -18.74 0.91
C ALA A 192 2.27 -19.26 0.20
N PHE A 193 2.50 -18.82 -1.04
CA PHE A 193 3.66 -19.23 -1.84
C PHE A 193 4.96 -18.80 -1.15
N PRO A 194 5.92 -19.73 -0.96
CA PRO A 194 7.17 -19.44 -0.30
C PRO A 194 7.89 -18.22 -0.88
N THR A 195 8.51 -17.40 -0.03
CA THR A 195 9.17 -16.14 -0.35
C THR A 195 8.29 -14.98 -0.82
N LEU A 196 7.11 -15.23 -1.40
CA LEU A 196 6.16 -14.18 -1.74
C LEU A 196 5.30 -13.80 -0.53
N PHE A 197 4.75 -14.79 0.17
CA PHE A 197 3.91 -14.59 1.35
C PHE A 197 4.43 -15.32 2.57
N GLU A 198 4.28 -14.71 3.74
CA GLU A 198 4.58 -15.39 5.00
C GLU A 198 3.60 -16.55 5.25
N PRO A 199 4.08 -17.63 5.90
CA PRO A 199 3.24 -18.75 6.33
C PRO A 199 2.07 -18.31 7.21
N VAL A 200 1.00 -19.13 7.24
CA VAL A 200 -0.20 -18.89 8.06
C VAL A 200 -0.25 -19.90 9.19
N GLU A 201 -0.49 -19.44 10.41
CA GLU A 201 -0.70 -20.30 11.56
C GLU A 201 -2.20 -20.61 11.72
N ILE A 202 -2.61 -21.88 11.52
CA ILE A 202 -3.99 -22.37 11.72
C ILE A 202 -3.92 -23.57 12.65
N ASP A 203 -4.69 -23.54 13.74
CA ASP A 203 -4.79 -24.62 14.72
C ASP A 203 -3.44 -25.12 15.25
N GLY A 204 -2.48 -24.20 15.44
CA GLY A 204 -1.12 -24.48 15.93
C GLY A 204 -0.15 -25.03 14.88
N ARG A 205 -0.57 -25.18 13.61
CA ARG A 205 0.28 -25.58 12.49
C ARG A 205 0.69 -24.38 11.66
N ILE A 206 1.91 -24.38 11.17
CA ILE A 206 2.44 -23.34 10.30
C ILE A 206 2.31 -23.81 8.85
N LEU A 207 1.40 -23.18 8.10
CA LEU A 207 0.97 -23.62 6.78
C LEU A 207 1.54 -22.75 5.65
N LEU A 208 1.99 -23.41 4.60
CA LEU A 208 2.40 -22.85 3.33
C LEU A 208 1.45 -23.25 2.19
N ASP A 209 1.73 -22.75 0.98
CA ASP A 209 1.03 -23.09 -0.25
C ASP A 209 0.91 -24.61 -0.43
N GLY A 210 -0.31 -25.05 -0.69
CA GLY A 210 -0.61 -26.47 -0.86
C GLY A 210 0.02 -27.09 -2.11
N GLY A 211 0.48 -26.26 -3.05
CA GLY A 211 1.18 -26.70 -4.23
C GLY A 211 2.47 -27.47 -3.95
N ILE A 212 3.03 -27.36 -2.76
CA ILE A 212 4.23 -28.09 -2.35
C ILE A 212 3.95 -29.59 -2.20
N THR A 213 2.77 -29.97 -1.67
CA THR A 213 2.40 -31.37 -1.39
C THR A 213 1.35 -31.91 -2.35
N ASN A 214 0.28 -31.16 -2.59
CA ASN A 214 -0.81 -31.59 -3.45
C ASN A 214 -1.38 -30.42 -4.27
N ASN A 215 -0.82 -30.19 -5.45
CA ASN A 215 -1.24 -29.10 -6.31
C ASN A 215 -2.51 -29.39 -7.14
N PHE A 216 -2.99 -30.63 -7.13
CA PHE A 216 -4.15 -31.06 -7.92
C PHE A 216 -4.99 -32.08 -7.13
N PRO A 217 -5.94 -31.60 -6.27
CA PRO A 217 -6.61 -32.43 -5.26
C PRO A 217 -7.77 -33.26 -5.83
N VAL A 218 -7.47 -34.18 -6.75
CA VAL A 218 -8.44 -35.02 -7.45
C VAL A 218 -9.08 -36.04 -6.51
N LYS A 219 -8.26 -36.74 -5.70
CA LYS A 219 -8.75 -37.78 -4.77
C LYS A 219 -9.64 -37.18 -3.70
N GLU A 220 -9.31 -36.01 -3.24
CA GLU A 220 -10.03 -35.27 -2.20
C GLU A 220 -11.44 -34.90 -2.69
N VAL A 221 -11.58 -34.48 -3.95
CA VAL A 221 -12.88 -34.18 -4.57
C VAL A 221 -13.69 -35.45 -4.85
N ILE A 222 -13.06 -36.58 -5.26
CA ILE A 222 -13.74 -37.87 -5.38
C ILE A 222 -14.29 -38.29 -4.00
N ASN A 223 -13.50 -38.13 -2.94
CA ASN A 223 -13.91 -38.48 -1.57
C ASN A 223 -15.07 -37.59 -1.05
N MET A 224 -15.29 -36.40 -1.61
CA MET A 224 -16.49 -35.57 -1.33
C MET A 224 -17.77 -36.18 -1.94
N GLY A 225 -17.64 -37.18 -2.84
CA GLY A 225 -18.77 -37.85 -3.49
C GLY A 225 -19.03 -37.46 -4.93
N ALA A 226 -18.04 -36.98 -5.65
CA ALA A 226 -18.13 -36.68 -7.09
C ALA A 226 -18.22 -38.00 -7.88
N ASP A 227 -19.20 -38.09 -8.79
CA ASP A 227 -19.32 -39.18 -9.77
C ASP A 227 -18.47 -38.91 -11.03
N ILE A 228 -18.32 -37.64 -11.40
CA ILE A 228 -17.52 -37.14 -12.50
C ILE A 228 -16.59 -36.05 -11.99
N VAL A 229 -15.32 -36.11 -12.37
CA VAL A 229 -14.33 -35.07 -12.05
C VAL A 229 -13.92 -34.34 -13.32
N ILE A 230 -14.11 -33.03 -13.31
CA ILE A 230 -13.55 -32.08 -14.28
C ILE A 230 -12.32 -31.47 -13.63
N GLY A 231 -11.14 -31.69 -14.21
CA GLY A 231 -9.89 -31.20 -13.68
C GLY A 231 -9.28 -30.11 -14.60
N VAL A 232 -8.99 -28.94 -14.02
CA VAL A 232 -8.32 -27.85 -14.72
C VAL A 232 -6.91 -27.72 -14.16
N ASP A 233 -5.93 -28.04 -14.98
CA ASP A 233 -4.52 -28.03 -14.61
C ASP A 233 -3.78 -26.91 -15.35
N VAL A 234 -3.39 -25.87 -14.60
CA VAL A 234 -2.63 -24.72 -15.11
C VAL A 234 -1.15 -24.78 -14.74
N GLN A 235 -0.69 -25.93 -14.25
CA GLN A 235 0.72 -26.12 -13.92
C GLN A 235 1.55 -26.10 -15.20
N GLY A 236 2.71 -25.42 -15.16
CA GLY A 236 3.76 -25.56 -16.18
C GLY A 236 4.46 -26.92 -16.03
N GLY A 237 5.18 -27.33 -17.06
CA GLY A 237 6.22 -28.35 -16.91
C GLY A 237 7.43 -27.79 -16.13
N LEU A 238 8.51 -28.56 -16.05
CA LEU A 238 9.78 -28.06 -15.55
C LEU A 238 10.31 -26.98 -16.49
N HIS A 239 10.82 -25.88 -15.92
CA HIS A 239 11.48 -24.83 -16.66
C HIS A 239 12.78 -25.35 -17.32
N ASN A 240 13.09 -24.87 -18.50
CA ASN A 240 14.35 -25.12 -19.16
C ASN A 240 15.49 -24.38 -18.43
N ARG A 241 16.72 -24.86 -18.59
CA ARG A 241 17.91 -24.29 -17.93
C ARG A 241 18.04 -22.77 -18.10
N ASN A 242 17.68 -22.25 -19.27
CA ASN A 242 17.79 -20.83 -19.60
C ASN A 242 16.65 -19.98 -19.04
N GLU A 243 15.60 -20.58 -18.52
CA GLU A 243 14.44 -19.91 -17.95
C GLU A 243 14.54 -19.70 -16.44
N VAL A 244 15.43 -20.46 -15.77
CA VAL A 244 15.61 -20.39 -14.31
C VAL A 244 16.64 -19.31 -13.99
N ASP A 245 16.21 -18.04 -14.08
CA ASP A 245 17.07 -16.85 -14.01
C ASP A 245 16.88 -16.01 -12.72
N ASN A 246 15.96 -16.40 -11.85
CA ASN A 246 15.69 -15.69 -10.59
C ASN A 246 15.19 -16.63 -9.48
N ALA A 247 15.22 -16.14 -8.23
CA ALA A 247 14.87 -16.94 -7.05
C ALA A 247 13.44 -17.50 -7.08
N ILE A 248 12.47 -16.76 -7.64
CA ILE A 248 11.06 -17.20 -7.73
C ILE A 248 10.97 -18.40 -8.68
N LYS A 249 11.63 -18.34 -9.83
CA LYS A 249 11.64 -19.46 -10.80
C LYS A 249 12.44 -20.66 -10.27
N VAL A 250 13.48 -20.43 -9.47
CA VAL A 250 14.19 -21.54 -8.77
C VAL A 250 13.26 -22.26 -7.83
N ILE A 251 12.46 -21.53 -7.03
CA ILE A 251 11.51 -22.11 -6.09
C ILE A 251 10.36 -22.79 -6.83
N ASP A 252 9.80 -22.16 -7.88
CA ASP A 252 8.78 -22.76 -8.74
C ASP A 252 9.28 -24.08 -9.35
N GLN A 253 10.53 -24.12 -9.82
CA GLN A 253 11.18 -25.33 -10.31
C GLN A 253 11.28 -26.44 -9.26
N VAL A 254 11.76 -26.11 -8.05
CA VAL A 254 11.90 -27.06 -6.94
C VAL A 254 10.55 -27.61 -6.51
N VAL A 255 9.54 -26.77 -6.39
CA VAL A 255 8.17 -27.17 -6.08
C VAL A 255 7.61 -28.07 -7.20
N SER A 256 7.92 -27.78 -8.45
CA SER A 256 7.46 -28.56 -9.61
C SER A 256 8.10 -29.95 -9.72
N PHE A 257 9.27 -30.20 -9.11
CA PHE A 257 9.90 -31.52 -9.14
C PHE A 257 9.06 -32.62 -8.47
N SER A 258 8.49 -32.31 -7.30
CA SER A 258 7.67 -33.27 -6.55
C SER A 258 6.32 -33.56 -7.22
N MET A 259 5.80 -32.60 -8.00
CA MET A 259 4.48 -32.66 -8.61
C MET A 259 4.43 -33.50 -9.89
N ASN A 260 5.48 -33.49 -10.70
CA ASN A 260 5.44 -34.12 -12.05
C ASN A 260 5.13 -35.62 -12.02
N ASN A 261 5.67 -36.37 -11.05
CA ASN A 261 5.46 -37.80 -10.98
C ASN A 261 4.08 -38.17 -10.37
N VAL A 262 3.62 -37.38 -9.39
CA VAL A 262 2.36 -37.62 -8.68
C VAL A 262 1.14 -37.26 -9.52
N ASN A 263 1.24 -36.24 -10.35
CA ASN A 263 0.13 -35.77 -11.18
C ASN A 263 -0.25 -36.77 -12.29
N THR A 264 0.69 -37.54 -12.81
CA THR A 264 0.40 -38.54 -13.85
C THR A 264 -0.63 -39.59 -13.41
N GLU A 265 -0.58 -40.01 -12.14
CA GLU A 265 -1.57 -40.96 -11.58
C GLU A 265 -2.91 -40.28 -11.28
N LYS A 266 -2.90 -39.00 -10.88
CA LYS A 266 -4.13 -38.24 -10.61
C LYS A 266 -4.89 -37.90 -11.87
N ILE A 267 -4.20 -37.59 -12.96
CA ILE A 267 -4.82 -37.32 -14.28
C ILE A 267 -5.65 -38.51 -14.77
N LYS A 268 -5.22 -39.75 -14.50
CA LYS A 268 -5.97 -40.95 -14.88
C LYS A 268 -7.34 -41.08 -14.16
N LEU A 269 -7.51 -40.40 -13.04
CA LEU A 269 -8.75 -40.35 -12.28
C LEU A 269 -9.71 -39.26 -12.70
N VAL A 270 -9.27 -38.34 -13.59
CA VAL A 270 -10.06 -37.22 -14.07
C VAL A 270 -10.84 -37.66 -15.32
N ASN A 271 -12.15 -37.41 -15.35
CA ASN A 271 -13.01 -37.76 -16.47
C ASN A 271 -12.86 -36.79 -17.65
N LEU A 272 -12.75 -35.49 -17.33
CA LEU A 272 -12.45 -34.43 -18.30
C LEU A 272 -11.27 -33.60 -17.84
N TYR A 273 -10.13 -33.79 -18.47
CA TYR A 273 -8.89 -33.10 -18.16
C TYR A 273 -8.70 -31.91 -19.10
N LEU A 274 -8.55 -30.72 -18.52
CA LEU A 274 -8.34 -29.45 -19.21
C LEU A 274 -6.95 -28.94 -18.89
N LYS A 275 -6.13 -28.73 -19.92
CA LYS A 275 -4.77 -28.21 -19.82
C LYS A 275 -4.64 -26.94 -20.66
N PRO A 276 -4.99 -25.74 -20.12
CA PRO A 276 -4.72 -24.47 -20.81
C PRO A 276 -3.24 -24.30 -21.13
N ASP A 277 -2.93 -23.81 -22.31
CA ASP A 277 -1.53 -23.54 -22.70
C ASP A 277 -1.08 -22.17 -22.15
N VAL A 278 -0.64 -22.21 -20.91
CA VAL A 278 -0.20 -21.03 -20.14
C VAL A 278 1.29 -21.09 -19.79
N ASN A 279 2.06 -21.91 -20.50
CA ASN A 279 3.48 -22.14 -20.20
C ASN A 279 4.35 -20.90 -20.41
N GLN A 280 3.98 -20.00 -21.33
CA GLN A 280 4.69 -18.74 -21.57
C GLN A 280 4.57 -17.73 -20.42
N TYR A 281 3.66 -17.94 -19.46
CA TYR A 281 3.46 -17.09 -18.31
C TYR A 281 4.13 -17.68 -17.07
N ASN A 282 4.55 -16.81 -16.14
CA ASN A 282 5.08 -17.22 -14.83
C ASN A 282 4.04 -16.97 -13.72
N VAL A 283 4.36 -17.41 -12.51
CA VAL A 283 3.45 -17.33 -11.34
C VAL A 283 3.12 -15.89 -10.91
N VAL A 284 3.86 -14.88 -11.38
CA VAL A 284 3.66 -13.45 -11.08
C VAL A 284 3.26 -12.62 -12.31
N SER A 285 2.87 -13.23 -13.42
CA SER A 285 2.43 -12.54 -14.65
C SER A 285 1.02 -11.97 -14.52
N PHE A 286 0.77 -11.18 -13.50
CA PHE A 286 -0.55 -10.57 -13.22
C PHE A 286 -0.95 -9.49 -14.24
N ASP A 287 0.01 -8.97 -15.01
CA ASP A 287 -0.19 -8.03 -16.12
C ASP A 287 -0.77 -8.68 -17.38
N LYS A 288 -0.77 -10.03 -17.45
CA LYS A 288 -1.25 -10.85 -18.58
C LYS A 288 -2.64 -11.47 -18.34
N LEU A 289 -3.41 -10.88 -17.44
CA LEU A 289 -4.72 -11.38 -17.00
C LEU A 289 -5.65 -11.76 -18.16
N ASP A 290 -5.88 -10.85 -19.11
CA ASP A 290 -6.80 -11.05 -20.23
C ASP A 290 -6.38 -12.20 -21.14
N GLU A 291 -5.07 -12.30 -21.41
CA GLU A 291 -4.51 -13.34 -22.27
C GLU A 291 -4.70 -14.72 -21.62
N ILE A 292 -4.45 -14.83 -20.32
CA ILE A 292 -4.56 -16.06 -19.55
C ILE A 292 -6.02 -16.52 -19.43
N ILE A 293 -6.96 -15.61 -19.15
CA ILE A 293 -8.40 -15.93 -19.09
C ILE A 293 -8.89 -16.45 -20.45
N LYS A 294 -8.53 -15.77 -21.54
CA LYS A 294 -8.89 -16.20 -22.91
C LYS A 294 -8.36 -17.58 -23.26
N GLU A 295 -7.16 -17.92 -22.81
CA GLU A 295 -6.58 -19.25 -23.04
C GLU A 295 -7.35 -20.36 -22.29
N GLY A 296 -7.78 -20.07 -21.05
CA GLY A 296 -8.68 -20.95 -20.31
C GLY A 296 -10.02 -21.16 -21.02
N GLU A 297 -10.62 -20.09 -21.54
CA GLU A 297 -11.86 -20.15 -22.32
C GLU A 297 -11.67 -20.93 -23.62
N ARG A 298 -10.58 -20.67 -24.36
CA ARG A 298 -10.26 -21.41 -25.61
C ARG A 298 -10.15 -22.91 -25.38
N THR A 299 -9.40 -23.30 -24.32
CA THR A 299 -9.21 -24.71 -24.00
C THR A 299 -10.52 -25.40 -23.61
N ALA A 300 -11.36 -24.76 -22.83
CA ALA A 300 -12.64 -25.31 -22.40
C ALA A 300 -13.62 -25.46 -23.58
N ARG A 301 -13.62 -24.53 -24.55
CA ARG A 301 -14.48 -24.61 -25.75
C ARG A 301 -14.20 -25.82 -26.61
N LEU A 302 -13.00 -26.38 -26.60
CA LEU A 302 -12.68 -27.60 -27.31
C LEU A 302 -13.47 -28.83 -26.80
N GLN A 303 -13.90 -28.79 -25.53
CA GLN A 303 -14.67 -29.84 -24.87
C GLN A 303 -16.14 -29.45 -24.62
N PHE A 304 -16.64 -28.40 -25.25
CA PHE A 304 -17.98 -27.85 -25.01
C PHE A 304 -19.09 -28.90 -25.14
N ASN A 305 -19.03 -29.74 -26.22
CA ASN A 305 -20.00 -30.79 -26.44
C ASN A 305 -20.03 -31.86 -25.35
N ASP A 306 -18.90 -32.17 -24.75
CA ASP A 306 -18.82 -33.12 -23.64
C ASP A 306 -19.40 -32.54 -22.37
N PHE A 307 -19.20 -31.22 -22.13
CA PHE A 307 -19.90 -30.52 -21.05
C PHE A 307 -21.41 -30.56 -21.23
N VAL A 308 -21.93 -30.29 -22.41
CA VAL A 308 -23.37 -30.38 -22.71
C VAL A 308 -23.91 -31.76 -22.43
N LYS A 309 -23.18 -32.82 -22.80
CA LYS A 309 -23.58 -34.23 -22.53
C LYS A 309 -23.65 -34.51 -21.03
N ILE A 310 -22.69 -34.01 -20.24
CA ILE A 310 -22.69 -34.15 -18.76
C ILE A 310 -23.87 -33.36 -18.16
N ALA A 311 -24.06 -32.12 -18.59
CA ALA A 311 -25.16 -31.26 -18.11
C ALA A 311 -26.54 -31.89 -18.35
N ALA A 312 -26.70 -32.61 -19.50
CA ALA A 312 -27.93 -33.35 -19.82
C ALA A 312 -28.20 -34.55 -18.90
N GLN A 313 -27.19 -35.04 -18.18
CA GLN A 313 -27.33 -36.16 -17.21
C GLN A 313 -27.59 -35.68 -15.81
N GLN A 314 -27.49 -34.37 -15.54
CA GLN A 314 -27.79 -33.75 -14.24
C GLN A 314 -29.26 -33.36 -14.17
N ASN A 315 -29.87 -33.52 -12.97
CA ASN A 315 -31.27 -33.15 -12.75
C ASN A 315 -31.45 -31.62 -12.80
N ASN A 316 -32.38 -31.17 -13.66
CA ASN A 316 -32.68 -29.73 -13.84
C ASN A 316 -33.28 -29.05 -12.61
N GLN A 317 -33.90 -29.80 -11.68
CA GLN A 317 -34.55 -29.23 -10.49
C GLN A 317 -33.56 -28.61 -9.49
N SER A 318 -32.29 -28.91 -9.57
CA SER A 318 -31.26 -28.34 -8.70
C SER A 318 -30.45 -27.22 -9.36
N LYS A 319 -30.84 -26.74 -10.54
CA LYS A 319 -30.30 -25.49 -11.15
C LYS A 319 -30.68 -24.21 -10.39
N ILE A 320 -30.89 -24.32 -9.08
CA ILE A 320 -31.00 -23.14 -8.25
C ILE A 320 -29.57 -22.59 -8.16
N SER A 321 -29.27 -21.64 -9.03
CA SER A 321 -28.28 -20.63 -8.69
C SER A 321 -28.68 -20.11 -7.31
N LYS A 322 -28.01 -20.61 -6.27
CA LYS A 322 -28.24 -20.09 -4.91
C LYS A 322 -27.77 -18.64 -4.98
N LYS A 323 -28.74 -17.74 -5.27
CA LYS A 323 -28.48 -16.30 -5.32
C LYS A 323 -27.72 -15.93 -4.06
N ARG A 324 -26.55 -15.34 -4.24
CA ARG A 324 -25.76 -14.79 -3.16
C ARG A 324 -26.67 -13.93 -2.28
N LYS A 325 -26.72 -14.22 -0.98
CA LYS A 325 -27.51 -13.39 -0.04
C LYS A 325 -27.02 -11.95 -0.17
N ALA A 326 -27.97 -11.02 -0.32
CA ALA A 326 -27.64 -9.60 -0.28
C ALA A 326 -26.92 -9.31 1.03
N LEU A 327 -25.76 -8.65 0.93
CA LEU A 327 -25.01 -8.27 2.11
C LEU A 327 -25.78 -7.26 2.94
N PRO A 328 -25.80 -7.37 4.26
CA PRO A 328 -26.23 -6.27 5.10
C PRO A 328 -25.35 -5.05 4.80
N LYS A 329 -25.95 -3.89 4.69
CA LYS A 329 -25.22 -2.64 4.47
C LYS A 329 -24.30 -2.33 5.63
N THR A 330 -24.72 -2.73 6.83
CA THR A 330 -24.02 -2.50 8.11
C THR A 330 -24.03 -3.79 8.94
N PHE A 331 -23.06 -3.91 9.84
CA PHE A 331 -22.91 -5.00 10.79
C PHE A 331 -22.97 -4.44 12.20
N LEU A 332 -23.85 -4.96 13.04
CA LEU A 332 -23.88 -4.66 14.46
C LEU A 332 -22.81 -5.50 15.16
N PHE A 333 -21.82 -4.85 15.76
CA PHE A 333 -20.78 -5.51 16.56
C PHE A 333 -21.18 -5.47 18.03
N GLU A 334 -21.83 -6.54 18.51
CA GLU A 334 -22.27 -6.63 19.89
C GLU A 334 -21.11 -6.63 20.87
N ASN A 335 -20.03 -7.33 20.54
CA ASN A 335 -18.82 -7.39 21.35
C ASN A 335 -17.58 -7.48 20.46
N ILE A 336 -16.43 -7.06 21.02
CA ILE A 336 -15.12 -7.15 20.41
C ILE A 336 -14.19 -7.84 21.40
N GLU A 337 -13.82 -9.07 21.12
CA GLU A 337 -12.86 -9.85 21.88
C GLU A 337 -11.47 -9.64 21.29
N ILE A 338 -10.47 -9.33 22.12
CA ILE A 338 -9.09 -9.08 21.69
C ILE A 338 -8.16 -9.96 22.47
N GLU A 339 -7.35 -10.73 21.77
CA GLU A 339 -6.33 -11.62 22.31
C GLU A 339 -4.94 -11.26 21.73
N GLY A 340 -3.88 -11.49 22.50
CA GLY A 340 -2.48 -11.34 22.05
C GLY A 340 -1.93 -9.91 22.13
N ASN A 341 -2.66 -8.97 22.73
CA ASN A 341 -2.19 -7.61 22.99
C ASN A 341 -1.47 -7.52 24.35
N VAL A 342 -0.20 -7.85 24.39
CA VAL A 342 0.63 -7.91 25.61
C VAL A 342 1.17 -6.52 25.99
N SER A 343 1.79 -5.84 25.05
CA SER A 343 2.40 -4.50 25.26
C SER A 343 1.41 -3.37 25.02
N TYR A 344 0.43 -3.56 24.13
CA TYR A 344 -0.55 -2.54 23.75
C TYR A 344 -1.88 -2.77 24.47
N THR A 345 -2.46 -1.71 25.02
CA THR A 345 -3.74 -1.80 25.74
C THR A 345 -4.91 -2.07 24.79
N ARG A 346 -6.00 -2.64 25.34
CA ARG A 346 -7.27 -2.81 24.60
C ARG A 346 -7.74 -1.49 23.97
N ASP A 347 -7.68 -0.40 24.74
CA ASP A 347 -8.10 0.93 24.26
C ASP A 347 -7.25 1.42 23.10
N TYR A 348 -5.94 1.17 23.14
CA TYR A 348 -5.06 1.48 22.01
C TYR A 348 -5.54 0.78 20.73
N VAL A 349 -5.82 -0.54 20.81
CA VAL A 349 -6.29 -1.33 19.66
C VAL A 349 -7.64 -0.80 19.14
N LEU A 350 -8.62 -0.61 20.02
CA LEU A 350 -9.96 -0.12 19.64
C LEU A 350 -9.91 1.29 19.04
N ASN A 351 -9.08 2.18 19.61
CA ASN A 351 -8.90 3.53 19.06
C ASN A 351 -8.27 3.54 17.66
N LYS A 352 -7.35 2.63 17.38
CA LYS A 352 -6.76 2.50 16.02
C LYS A 352 -7.75 1.85 15.05
N LEU A 353 -8.53 0.86 15.48
CA LEU A 353 -9.62 0.24 14.69
C LEU A 353 -10.76 1.20 14.40
N LYS A 354 -11.01 2.18 15.27
CA LYS A 354 -12.18 3.08 15.23
C LYS A 354 -13.52 2.34 15.22
N VAL A 355 -13.63 1.33 16.06
CA VAL A 355 -14.82 0.50 16.22
C VAL A 355 -15.11 0.34 17.70
N SER A 356 -16.38 0.44 18.07
CA SER A 356 -16.87 0.27 19.43
C SER A 356 -17.87 -0.87 19.51
N ALA A 357 -17.95 -1.55 20.65
CA ALA A 357 -19.01 -2.52 20.92
C ALA A 357 -20.38 -1.80 20.94
N GLY A 358 -21.41 -2.44 20.41
CA GLY A 358 -22.75 -1.87 20.24
C GLY A 358 -22.89 -0.95 19.02
N GLU A 359 -21.84 -0.76 18.23
CA GLU A 359 -21.85 0.10 17.04
C GLU A 359 -22.25 -0.71 15.78
N GLU A 360 -23.13 -0.12 14.98
CA GLU A 360 -23.51 -0.65 13.67
C GLU A 360 -22.73 0.09 12.58
N ILE A 361 -21.80 -0.60 11.91
CA ILE A 361 -20.92 -0.01 10.88
C ILE A 361 -20.87 -0.86 9.60
N PRO A 362 -20.60 -0.24 8.45
CA PRO A 362 -20.27 -0.97 7.24
C PRO A 362 -19.01 -1.84 7.44
N PHE A 363 -19.02 -3.07 6.93
CA PHE A 363 -17.87 -3.97 7.04
C PHE A 363 -16.58 -3.35 6.49
N ARG A 364 -16.70 -2.58 5.41
CA ARG A 364 -15.57 -1.85 4.84
C ARG A 364 -14.90 -0.90 5.83
N LYS A 365 -15.69 -0.22 6.69
CA LYS A 365 -15.15 0.67 7.73
C LYS A 365 -14.36 -0.11 8.79
N PHE A 366 -14.80 -1.33 9.12
CA PHE A 366 -14.04 -2.24 9.99
C PHE A 366 -12.69 -2.61 9.33
N ILE A 367 -12.68 -2.99 8.05
CA ILE A 367 -11.44 -3.30 7.32
C ILE A 367 -10.49 -2.10 7.26
N GLU A 368 -11.02 -0.89 7.02
CA GLU A 368 -10.23 0.34 7.11
C GLU A 368 -9.60 0.52 8.51
N GLY A 369 -10.30 0.09 9.55
CA GLY A 369 -9.77 0.02 10.91
C GLY A 369 -8.62 -0.99 11.05
N VAL A 370 -8.74 -2.17 10.45
CA VAL A 370 -7.68 -3.17 10.41
C VAL A 370 -6.45 -2.65 9.66
N ASP A 371 -6.64 -2.01 8.50
CA ASP A 371 -5.55 -1.37 7.75
C ASP A 371 -4.85 -0.30 8.60
N ASN A 372 -5.61 0.45 9.38
CA ASN A 372 -5.08 1.45 10.29
C ASN A 372 -4.22 0.86 11.41
N LEU A 373 -4.66 -0.27 11.96
CA LEU A 373 -3.89 -0.97 12.99
C LEU A 373 -2.63 -1.59 12.39
N THR A 374 -2.72 -2.18 11.20
CA THR A 374 -1.60 -2.72 10.43
C THR A 374 -0.56 -1.63 10.14
N ALA A 375 -1.02 -0.43 9.73
CA ALA A 375 -0.15 0.71 9.41
C ALA A 375 0.69 1.22 10.58
N THR A 376 0.34 0.87 11.82
CA THR A 376 1.19 1.20 12.98
C THR A 376 2.50 0.43 12.98
N GLY A 377 2.57 -0.72 12.28
CA GLY A 377 3.70 -1.64 12.29
C GLY A 377 3.95 -2.29 13.67
N ASN A 378 3.03 -2.13 14.62
CA ASN A 378 3.15 -2.67 15.97
C ASN A 378 2.71 -4.13 16.06
N PHE A 379 1.92 -4.57 15.10
CA PHE A 379 1.45 -5.94 15.01
C PHE A 379 2.02 -6.61 13.76
N HIS A 380 2.49 -7.82 13.95
CA HIS A 380 3.02 -8.65 12.87
C HIS A 380 1.87 -9.23 12.05
N ASN A 381 0.82 -9.70 12.74
CA ASN A 381 -0.38 -10.29 12.16
C ASN A 381 -1.63 -9.84 12.92
N ILE A 382 -2.71 -9.61 12.18
CA ILE A 382 -4.03 -9.22 12.71
C ILE A 382 -5.04 -10.17 12.09
N LEU A 383 -5.35 -11.24 12.82
CA LEU A 383 -6.42 -12.17 12.43
C LEU A 383 -7.73 -11.72 13.05
N TYR A 384 -8.81 -11.85 12.30
CA TYR A 384 -10.14 -11.51 12.79
C TYR A 384 -11.18 -12.45 12.23
N ARG A 385 -12.21 -12.70 13.04
CA ARG A 385 -13.39 -13.50 12.65
C ARG A 385 -14.64 -12.78 13.12
N LEU A 386 -15.70 -12.87 12.32
CA LEU A 386 -17.04 -12.43 12.70
C LEU A 386 -17.85 -13.66 13.08
N VAL A 387 -18.13 -13.80 14.37
CA VAL A 387 -18.93 -14.92 14.89
C VAL A 387 -20.36 -14.41 15.06
N PRO A 388 -21.37 -15.06 14.44
CA PRO A 388 -22.76 -14.68 14.64
C PRO A 388 -23.15 -14.74 16.11
N SER A 389 -23.94 -13.75 16.56
CA SER A 389 -24.56 -13.67 17.88
C SER A 389 -26.09 -13.47 17.72
N GLU A 390 -26.83 -13.35 18.82
CA GLU A 390 -28.31 -13.25 18.78
C GLU A 390 -28.79 -12.05 17.97
N ASN A 391 -28.15 -10.88 18.10
CA ASN A 391 -28.58 -9.64 17.44
C ASN A 391 -27.58 -9.11 16.42
N GLY A 392 -26.39 -9.73 16.28
CA GLY A 392 -25.35 -9.22 15.39
C GLY A 392 -24.15 -10.15 15.28
N TYR A 393 -22.97 -9.60 15.55
CA TYR A 393 -21.70 -10.32 15.46
C TYR A 393 -20.77 -10.00 16.63
N ILE A 394 -20.06 -11.02 17.11
CA ILE A 394 -18.91 -10.86 17.97
C ILE A 394 -17.67 -10.80 17.06
N VAL A 395 -16.90 -9.73 17.17
CA VAL A 395 -15.60 -9.63 16.49
C VAL A 395 -14.54 -10.26 17.36
N LYS A 396 -13.92 -11.34 16.92
CA LYS A 396 -12.77 -11.97 17.58
C LYS A 396 -11.50 -11.52 16.87
N LEU A 397 -10.64 -10.80 17.57
CA LEU A 397 -9.34 -10.35 17.09
C LEU A 397 -8.23 -11.14 17.78
N LYS A 398 -7.40 -11.82 16.99
CA LYS A 398 -6.16 -12.44 17.47
C LYS A 398 -4.98 -11.64 16.91
N LEU A 399 -4.26 -10.97 17.80
CA LEU A 399 -3.14 -10.09 17.48
C LEU A 399 -1.82 -10.81 17.77
N LYS A 400 -0.87 -10.71 16.85
CA LYS A 400 0.51 -11.09 17.11
C LYS A 400 1.35 -9.80 17.09
N GLU A 401 1.88 -9.40 18.25
CA GLU A 401 2.72 -8.22 18.32
C GLU A 401 4.01 -8.40 17.54
N ASN A 402 4.52 -7.31 16.98
CA ASN A 402 5.75 -7.35 16.22
C ASN A 402 6.97 -7.47 17.14
N GLU A 403 7.69 -8.57 17.04
CA GLU A 403 8.92 -8.81 17.81
C GLU A 403 10.09 -7.94 17.30
N ILE A 404 10.01 -7.49 16.05
CA ILE A 404 11.02 -6.65 15.43
C ILE A 404 10.81 -5.21 15.90
N LYS A 405 11.62 -4.79 16.87
CA LYS A 405 11.56 -3.42 17.41
C LYS A 405 12.47 -2.46 16.64
N THR A 406 13.52 -2.97 16.00
CA THR A 406 14.52 -2.15 15.32
C THR A 406 14.55 -2.45 13.83
N ILE A 407 14.53 -1.39 13.03
CA ILE A 407 14.63 -1.43 11.56
C ILE A 407 15.80 -0.57 11.14
N ALA A 408 16.68 -1.09 10.29
CA ALA A 408 17.71 -0.35 9.59
C ALA A 408 17.21 0.01 8.18
N GLN A 409 17.33 1.27 7.80
CA GLN A 409 16.82 1.78 6.54
C GLN A 409 17.89 2.58 5.79
N ALA A 410 17.79 2.61 4.47
CA ALA A 410 18.72 3.37 3.65
C ALA A 410 18.02 4.00 2.45
N ALA A 411 18.57 5.13 1.99
CA ALA A 411 18.17 5.81 0.76
C ALA A 411 19.37 6.51 0.13
N VAL A 412 19.21 6.88 -1.14
CA VAL A 412 20.15 7.74 -1.86
C VAL A 412 19.40 8.96 -2.39
N HIS A 413 20.11 10.07 -2.49
CA HIS A 413 19.56 11.31 -3.02
C HIS A 413 20.61 12.12 -3.74
N TYR A 414 20.18 12.80 -4.80
CA TYR A 414 20.94 13.83 -5.47
C TYR A 414 20.02 15.00 -5.84
N ASP A 415 20.42 16.19 -5.46
CA ASP A 415 19.84 17.46 -5.93
C ASP A 415 20.92 18.53 -6.05
N GLU A 416 20.57 19.70 -6.57
CA GLU A 416 21.58 20.77 -6.79
C GLU A 416 22.00 21.49 -5.51
N LEU A 417 21.17 21.51 -4.47
CA LEU A 417 21.47 22.18 -3.21
C LEU A 417 22.33 21.33 -2.29
N PHE A 418 21.86 20.09 -2.02
CA PHE A 418 22.53 19.20 -1.07
C PHE A 418 23.52 18.23 -1.73
N LYS A 419 23.57 18.22 -3.09
CA LYS A 419 24.44 17.34 -3.90
C LYS A 419 24.16 15.86 -3.62
N SER A 420 25.18 15.01 -3.79
CA SER A 420 25.06 13.57 -3.57
C SER A 420 25.03 13.23 -2.10
N SER A 421 24.12 12.35 -1.70
CA SER A 421 24.04 11.87 -0.32
C SER A 421 23.45 10.47 -0.19
N VAL A 422 23.89 9.78 0.86
CA VAL A 422 23.35 8.51 1.33
C VAL A 422 22.72 8.73 2.69
N LEU A 423 21.47 8.35 2.85
CA LEU A 423 20.75 8.34 4.10
C LEU A 423 20.87 6.96 4.73
N LEU A 424 21.33 6.89 5.96
CA LEU A 424 21.29 5.72 6.82
C LEU A 424 20.37 6.02 8.00
N ASN A 425 19.43 5.15 8.27
CA ASN A 425 18.49 5.30 9.39
C ASN A 425 18.49 4.07 10.27
N ILE A 426 18.33 4.30 11.55
CA ILE A 426 17.96 3.30 12.55
C ILE A 426 16.73 3.81 13.27
N THR A 427 15.63 3.06 13.16
CA THR A 427 14.39 3.32 13.90
C THR A 427 14.14 2.18 14.86
N THR A 428 13.98 2.51 16.15
CA THR A 428 13.70 1.53 17.21
C THR A 428 12.45 1.96 17.98
N LYS A 429 11.55 1.01 18.25
CA LYS A 429 10.31 1.19 19.02
C LYS A 429 10.44 0.61 20.42
N ASN A 430 9.66 1.15 21.37
CA ASN A 430 9.56 0.65 22.74
C ASN A 430 10.91 0.57 23.45
N ILE A 431 11.68 1.68 23.43
CA ILE A 431 13.02 1.75 24.02
C ILE A 431 12.94 2.07 25.52
N PHE A 432 12.28 3.15 25.88
CA PHE A 432 12.17 3.65 27.24
C PHE A 432 10.76 3.50 27.80
N LEU A 433 9.77 3.75 26.95
CA LEU A 433 8.35 3.72 27.29
C LEU A 433 7.59 2.85 26.29
N LYS A 434 6.38 2.42 26.71
CA LYS A 434 5.43 1.81 25.76
C LYS A 434 4.98 2.87 24.75
N ASN A 435 4.92 2.51 23.48
CA ASN A 435 4.54 3.40 22.38
C ASN A 435 5.53 4.51 22.03
N ASP A 436 6.78 4.42 22.48
CA ASP A 436 7.82 5.33 22.04
C ASP A 436 8.51 4.83 20.76
N LEU A 437 9.09 5.77 20.03
CA LEU A 437 9.86 5.55 18.83
C LEU A 437 11.04 6.50 18.81
N LEU A 438 12.23 5.96 18.58
CA LEU A 438 13.44 6.74 18.29
C LEU A 438 13.86 6.44 16.84
N SER A 439 13.90 7.46 16.01
CA SER A 439 14.40 7.40 14.64
C SER A 439 15.59 8.33 14.50
N THR A 440 16.69 7.81 14.01
CA THR A 440 17.94 8.57 13.80
C THR A 440 18.39 8.41 12.36
N ASP A 441 18.41 9.52 11.62
CA ASP A 441 18.98 9.63 10.29
C ASP A 441 20.40 10.17 10.37
N LEU A 442 21.31 9.55 9.66
CA LEU A 442 22.63 10.06 9.35
C LEU A 442 22.74 10.20 7.83
N ILE A 443 22.99 11.41 7.36
CA ILE A 443 23.04 11.74 5.93
C ILE A 443 24.48 12.08 5.62
N ILE A 444 25.13 11.22 4.85
CA ILE A 444 26.55 11.29 4.50
C ILE A 444 26.67 11.57 3.00
N GLY A 445 27.51 12.52 2.65
CA GLY A 445 27.75 12.93 1.27
C GLY A 445 28.48 14.26 1.23
N ASP A 446 28.20 15.07 0.19
CA ASP A 446 28.78 16.39 0.04
C ASP A 446 28.43 17.33 1.20
N ASN A 447 27.27 17.14 1.82
CA ASN A 447 26.77 17.94 2.93
C ASN A 447 26.34 17.02 4.08
N LEU A 448 27.07 17.05 5.19
CA LEU A 448 26.76 16.25 6.37
C LEU A 448 25.51 16.79 7.08
N ARG A 449 24.54 15.91 7.31
CA ARG A 449 23.30 16.23 8.02
C ARG A 449 22.93 15.10 8.97
N TYR A 450 22.22 15.39 10.03
CA TYR A 450 21.53 14.38 10.81
C TYR A 450 20.12 14.87 11.24
N ASN A 451 19.27 13.89 11.56
CA ASN A 451 17.94 14.15 12.09
C ASN A 451 17.58 13.05 13.09
N LEU A 452 17.36 13.42 14.33
CA LEU A 452 16.94 12.54 15.42
C LEU A 452 15.53 12.91 15.82
N ASN A 453 14.64 11.94 15.86
CA ASN A 453 13.25 12.08 16.31
C ASN A 453 12.97 11.07 17.41
N TYR A 454 12.67 11.54 18.62
CA TYR A 454 12.06 10.74 19.67
C TYR A 454 10.61 11.14 19.80
N PHE A 455 9.69 10.18 19.73
CA PHE A 455 8.26 10.44 19.72
C PHE A 455 7.51 9.40 20.56
N ILE A 456 6.57 9.84 21.39
CA ILE A 456 5.68 9.00 22.20
C ILE A 456 4.27 9.15 21.61
N ASP A 457 3.76 8.09 20.94
CA ASP A 457 2.43 8.08 20.33
C ASP A 457 1.36 7.68 21.35
N ASN A 458 0.62 8.63 21.86
CA ASN A 458 -0.53 8.39 22.74
C ASN A 458 -1.86 8.27 22.00
N GLY A 459 -1.81 8.01 20.69
CA GLY A 459 -3.00 7.84 19.84
C GLY A 459 -3.70 9.18 19.56
N PHE A 460 -4.95 9.33 20.03
CA PHE A 460 -5.72 10.58 19.86
C PHE A 460 -5.50 11.60 20.97
N ASN A 461 -4.77 11.25 22.02
CA ASN A 461 -4.38 12.15 23.08
C ASN A 461 -3.12 12.94 22.68
N TRP A 462 -2.72 13.87 23.55
CA TRP A 462 -1.48 14.60 23.36
C TRP A 462 -0.28 13.65 23.36
N SER A 463 0.44 13.66 22.28
CA SER A 463 1.71 12.96 22.05
C SER A 463 2.87 13.91 22.29
N TYR A 464 4.03 13.38 22.69
CA TYR A 464 5.20 14.18 23.02
C TYR A 464 6.34 13.86 22.06
N GLY A 465 7.08 14.88 21.67
CA GLY A 465 8.20 14.70 20.76
C GLY A 465 9.41 15.54 21.11
N PHE A 466 10.57 14.99 20.79
CA PHE A 466 11.84 15.71 20.76
C PHE A 466 12.48 15.49 19.40
N LYS A 467 12.81 16.59 18.71
CA LYS A 467 13.56 16.58 17.43
C LYS A 467 14.89 17.28 17.63
N SER A 468 15.96 16.69 17.10
CA SER A 468 17.27 17.33 17.00
C SER A 468 17.76 17.19 15.57
N ARG A 469 18.11 18.29 14.94
CA ARG A 469 18.52 18.34 13.54
C ARG A 469 19.77 19.19 13.36
N TYR A 470 20.68 18.70 12.55
CA TYR A 470 21.81 19.47 12.05
C TYR A 470 21.79 19.45 10.51
N SER A 471 21.91 20.61 9.91
CA SER A 471 22.04 20.78 8.48
C SER A 471 23.21 21.70 8.15
N SER A 472 24.06 21.30 7.23
CA SER A 472 25.16 22.11 6.72
C SER A 472 25.18 22.03 5.20
N PHE A 473 25.30 23.15 4.55
CA PHE A 473 25.51 23.20 3.10
C PHE A 473 26.26 24.46 2.71
N ASN A 474 26.83 24.48 1.52
CA ASN A 474 27.33 25.69 0.87
C ASN A 474 26.60 25.91 -0.46
N SER A 475 26.39 27.17 -0.80
CA SER A 475 25.75 27.55 -2.06
C SER A 475 26.20 28.92 -2.51
N ASN A 476 26.25 29.10 -3.83
CA ASN A 476 26.48 30.42 -4.41
C ASN A 476 25.17 31.21 -4.41
N ILE A 477 25.16 32.34 -3.73
CA ILE A 477 24.01 33.27 -3.69
C ILE A 477 24.40 34.59 -4.34
N ARG A 478 23.39 35.30 -4.87
CA ARG A 478 23.58 36.63 -5.39
C ARG A 478 23.90 37.60 -4.25
N PHE A 479 24.89 38.46 -4.45
CA PHE A 479 25.32 39.48 -3.48
C PHE A 479 25.23 40.83 -4.11
N THR A 480 24.52 41.75 -3.45
CA THR A 480 24.21 43.10 -3.99
C THR A 480 24.84 44.23 -3.18
N ASP A 481 25.50 43.89 -2.08
CA ASP A 481 26.02 44.92 -1.15
C ASP A 481 27.46 45.36 -1.51
N ASP A 482 28.09 44.74 -2.51
CA ASP A 482 29.38 45.15 -3.06
C ASP A 482 29.37 45.04 -4.60
N ASP A 483 29.52 46.17 -5.27
CA ASP A 483 29.51 46.26 -6.74
C ASP A 483 30.61 45.47 -7.44
N ARG A 484 31.64 45.04 -6.71
CA ARG A 484 32.78 44.26 -7.23
C ARG A 484 32.50 42.77 -7.30
N VAL A 485 31.48 42.30 -6.57
CA VAL A 485 31.20 40.87 -6.42
C VAL A 485 29.70 40.61 -6.64
N ASN A 486 29.39 39.91 -7.71
CA ASN A 486 28.00 39.55 -8.05
C ASN A 486 27.47 38.31 -7.33
N LYS A 487 28.35 37.38 -6.97
CA LYS A 487 28.01 36.11 -6.26
C LYS A 487 29.03 35.78 -5.18
N ILE A 488 28.55 35.32 -4.05
CA ILE A 488 29.40 34.82 -2.95
C ILE A 488 29.02 33.36 -2.65
N ASN A 489 30.01 32.59 -2.18
CA ASN A 489 29.75 31.28 -1.63
C ASN A 489 29.42 31.41 -0.15
N ILE A 490 28.17 31.13 0.22
CA ILE A 490 27.72 31.14 1.63
C ILE A 490 27.80 29.75 2.23
N ASN A 491 28.44 29.65 3.39
CA ASN A 491 28.42 28.48 4.26
C ASN A 491 27.27 28.64 5.27
N TYR A 492 26.31 27.72 5.26
CA TYR A 492 25.15 27.73 6.13
C TYR A 492 25.14 26.53 7.06
N ARG A 493 25.03 26.75 8.36
CA ARG A 493 24.97 25.72 9.40
C ARG A 493 23.81 26.01 10.33
N ASP A 494 22.89 25.06 10.44
CA ASP A 494 21.68 25.12 11.29
C ASP A 494 21.66 23.90 12.22
N PHE A 495 21.65 24.16 13.53
CA PHE A 495 21.44 23.15 14.53
C PHE A 495 20.21 23.50 15.34
N THR A 496 19.18 22.67 15.24
CA THR A 496 17.85 22.94 15.79
C THR A 496 17.42 21.80 16.71
N ASN A 497 17.01 22.12 17.94
CA ASN A 497 16.41 21.21 18.91
C ASN A 497 14.99 21.68 19.25
N GLN A 498 14.02 20.78 19.22
CA GLN A 498 12.62 21.07 19.48
C GLN A 498 12.04 20.09 20.49
N PHE A 499 11.38 20.61 21.52
CA PHE A 499 10.46 19.87 22.37
C PHE A 499 9.05 20.31 22.04
N TYR A 500 8.18 19.37 21.72
CA TYR A 500 6.82 19.69 21.31
C TYR A 500 5.79 18.72 21.86
N VAL A 501 4.59 19.19 22.00
CA VAL A 501 3.40 18.39 22.21
C VAL A 501 2.50 18.49 21.00
N GLN A 502 1.90 17.38 20.62
CA GLN A 502 1.11 17.28 19.40
C GLN A 502 -0.14 16.45 19.63
N THR A 503 -1.27 16.88 19.07
CA THR A 503 -2.45 16.05 18.91
C THR A 503 -2.69 15.74 17.44
N VAL A 504 -3.18 14.53 17.16
CA VAL A 504 -3.46 14.08 15.79
C VAL A 504 -4.92 13.68 15.70
N TYR A 505 -5.67 14.36 14.84
CA TYR A 505 -7.05 14.03 14.58
C TYR A 505 -7.19 13.37 13.20
N SER A 506 -7.92 12.24 13.18
CA SER A 506 -8.27 11.51 11.94
C SER A 506 -7.07 11.12 11.05
N ARG A 507 -5.82 11.07 11.58
CA ARG A 507 -4.56 10.80 10.87
C ARG A 507 -4.24 11.74 9.71
N LYS A 508 -5.05 12.74 9.51
CA LYS A 508 -4.89 13.75 8.47
C LYS A 508 -4.50 15.10 9.02
N PHE A 509 -4.88 15.38 10.24
CA PHE A 509 -4.73 16.68 10.89
C PHE A 509 -3.82 16.55 12.11
N ALA A 510 -2.82 17.41 12.21
CA ALA A 510 -1.94 17.51 13.37
C ALA A 510 -1.82 18.97 13.82
N LEU A 511 -1.97 19.19 15.12
CA LEU A 511 -1.74 20.47 15.77
C LEU A 511 -0.64 20.27 16.82
N GLY A 512 0.39 21.09 16.77
CA GLY A 512 1.48 21.03 17.73
C GLY A 512 1.91 22.40 18.24
N ILE A 513 2.48 22.41 19.44
CA ILE A 513 3.11 23.57 20.06
C ILE A 513 4.38 23.11 20.77
N GLY A 514 5.41 23.96 20.80
CA GLY A 514 6.67 23.56 21.41
C GLY A 514 7.66 24.69 21.58
N LEU A 515 8.80 24.33 22.15
CA LEU A 515 9.96 25.20 22.31
C LEU A 515 11.06 24.75 21.35
N GLU A 516 11.72 25.69 20.73
CA GLU A 516 12.82 25.46 19.80
C GLU A 516 14.06 26.22 20.25
N HIS A 517 15.17 25.49 20.41
CA HIS A 517 16.51 26.10 20.43
C HIS A 517 17.10 25.96 19.04
N LYS A 518 17.57 27.08 18.47
CA LYS A 518 18.17 27.13 17.14
C LYS A 518 19.51 27.85 17.18
N TYR A 519 20.59 27.12 16.83
CA TYR A 519 21.89 27.73 16.53
C TYR A 519 22.01 27.90 15.03
N LEU A 520 22.26 29.14 14.60
CA LEU A 520 22.44 29.51 13.19
C LEU A 520 23.79 30.17 13.01
N ASN A 521 24.55 29.66 12.02
CA ASN A 521 25.82 30.25 11.59
C ASN A 521 25.84 30.32 10.05
N ALA A 522 25.84 31.52 9.52
CA ALA A 522 25.98 31.79 8.09
C ALA A 522 27.14 32.75 7.86
N PHE A 523 28.11 32.34 7.03
CA PHE A 523 29.33 33.07 6.76
C PHE A 523 29.84 32.84 5.34
N THR A 524 30.73 33.70 4.87
CA THR A 524 31.44 33.55 3.60
C THR A 524 32.95 33.75 3.78
N GLU A 525 33.73 33.09 2.95
CA GLU A 525 35.17 33.31 2.82
C GLU A 525 35.49 34.11 1.53
N THR A 526 34.47 34.44 0.71
CA THR A 526 34.64 35.11 -0.59
C THR A 526 34.96 36.59 -0.45
N ILE A 527 34.41 37.25 0.59
CA ILE A 527 34.64 38.65 0.88
C ILE A 527 35.23 38.78 2.26
N LEU A 528 36.37 39.44 2.38
CA LEU A 528 37.06 39.68 3.65
C LEU A 528 37.25 41.21 3.81
N ASP A 529 36.59 41.76 4.81
CA ASP A 529 36.73 43.16 5.21
C ASP A 529 38.09 43.42 5.90
N ASN A 530 38.63 42.36 6.53
CA ASN A 530 39.93 42.39 7.20
C ASN A 530 40.83 41.30 6.62
N PRO A 531 42.04 41.63 6.08
CA PRO A 531 42.98 40.65 5.55
C PRO A 531 43.46 39.59 6.56
N LEU A 532 43.28 39.86 7.84
CA LEU A 532 43.59 38.91 8.94
C LEU A 532 42.38 38.06 9.33
N ALA A 533 41.21 38.33 8.84
CA ALA A 533 40.04 37.51 9.09
C ALA A 533 39.96 36.33 8.09
N ASN A 534 39.54 35.17 8.54
CA ASN A 534 39.35 33.99 7.67
C ASN A 534 37.93 33.89 7.10
N GLU A 535 36.96 34.63 7.65
CA GLU A 535 35.56 34.56 7.25
C GLU A 535 34.82 35.87 7.53
N LEU A 536 33.84 36.22 6.69
CA LEU A 536 32.84 37.26 6.97
C LEU A 536 31.57 36.60 7.47
N SER A 537 31.20 36.84 8.72
CA SER A 537 30.01 36.25 9.36
C SER A 537 28.79 37.14 9.20
N PHE A 538 27.73 36.63 8.58
CA PHE A 538 26.43 37.28 8.48
C PHE A 538 25.56 37.08 9.71
N VAL A 539 25.65 35.87 10.29
CA VAL A 539 25.00 35.52 11.56
C VAL A 539 25.73 34.39 12.25
N LYS A 540 25.89 34.52 13.57
CA LYS A 540 26.40 33.43 14.44
C LYS A 540 25.75 33.57 15.80
N ASN A 541 24.57 32.99 15.96
CA ASN A 541 23.75 33.20 17.16
C ASN A 541 22.95 31.96 17.56
N ASN A 542 22.52 31.92 18.83
CA ASN A 542 21.53 30.97 19.33
C ASN A 542 20.23 31.73 19.59
N TYR A 543 19.14 31.11 19.19
CA TYR A 543 17.79 31.62 19.39
C TYR A 543 16.98 30.65 20.22
N LEU A 544 16.14 31.18 21.12
CA LEU A 544 15.07 30.43 21.78
C LEU A 544 13.74 30.92 21.21
N ASN A 545 12.97 29.98 20.69
CA ASN A 545 11.74 30.26 19.96
C ASN A 545 10.56 29.50 20.58
N LEU A 546 9.38 30.09 20.52
CA LEU A 546 8.12 29.35 20.64
C LEU A 546 7.68 28.95 19.23
N ILE A 547 7.30 27.69 19.06
CA ILE A 547 6.82 27.16 17.79
C ILE A 547 5.40 26.63 17.93
N SER A 548 4.59 26.80 16.90
CA SER A 548 3.34 26.05 16.74
C SER A 548 3.14 25.71 15.28
N TYR A 549 2.46 24.61 15.01
CA TYR A 549 2.15 24.20 13.64
C TYR A 549 0.77 23.56 13.53
N LEU A 550 0.22 23.71 12.35
CA LEU A 550 -1.05 23.09 11.94
C LEU A 550 -0.82 22.42 10.60
N LYS A 551 -1.07 21.10 10.54
CA LYS A 551 -0.87 20.34 9.33
C LYS A 551 -2.10 19.51 9.00
N TYR A 552 -2.40 19.41 7.71
CA TYR A 552 -3.42 18.51 7.17
C TYR A 552 -2.88 17.81 5.93
N ASP A 553 -3.01 16.48 5.86
CA ASP A 553 -2.49 15.68 4.77
C ASP A 553 -3.47 14.57 4.38
N SER A 554 -4.11 14.72 3.23
CA SER A 554 -4.99 13.72 2.63
C SER A 554 -4.52 13.23 1.26
N PHE A 555 -3.30 13.61 0.82
CA PHE A 555 -2.75 13.12 -0.44
C PHE A 555 -2.69 11.60 -0.49
N ASP A 556 -3.03 11.03 -1.62
CA ASP A 556 -2.91 9.62 -1.94
C ASP A 556 -1.45 9.18 -2.13
N HIS A 557 -0.59 10.08 -2.62
CA HIS A 557 0.84 9.85 -2.85
C HIS A 557 1.68 11.07 -2.43
N LYS A 558 2.90 10.87 -1.91
CA LYS A 558 3.73 11.98 -1.41
C LYS A 558 4.32 12.82 -2.55
N ASN A 559 5.00 12.17 -3.51
CA ASN A 559 5.79 12.86 -4.53
C ASN A 559 4.94 13.27 -5.75
N PHE A 560 4.05 12.39 -6.20
CA PHE A 560 3.18 12.61 -7.35
C PHE A 560 1.71 12.43 -6.97
N PRO A 561 1.13 13.27 -6.08
CA PRO A 561 -0.25 13.11 -5.65
C PRO A 561 -1.21 13.22 -6.84
N LYS A 562 -2.12 12.25 -6.96
CA LYS A 562 -3.18 12.22 -7.98
C LYS A 562 -4.45 12.88 -7.47
N GLU A 563 -4.68 12.80 -6.15
CA GLU A 563 -5.83 13.42 -5.50
C GLU A 563 -5.55 13.76 -4.03
N GLY A 564 -6.26 14.77 -3.55
CA GLY A 564 -6.25 15.15 -2.15
C GLY A 564 -5.90 16.60 -1.91
N PHE A 565 -5.77 16.92 -0.64
CA PHE A 565 -5.47 18.26 -0.14
C PHE A 565 -4.38 18.18 0.92
N TYR A 566 -3.45 19.11 0.89
CA TYR A 566 -2.38 19.29 1.85
C TYR A 566 -2.39 20.72 2.37
N PHE A 567 -2.18 20.89 3.66
CA PHE A 567 -2.02 22.18 4.32
C PHE A 567 -0.95 22.07 5.39
N ASP A 568 -0.04 23.01 5.43
CA ASP A 568 1.02 23.15 6.44
C ASP A 568 1.15 24.61 6.82
N ALA A 569 0.94 24.92 8.09
CA ALA A 569 1.18 26.26 8.64
C ALA A 569 2.13 26.13 9.84
N ASP A 570 3.18 26.90 9.82
CA ASP A 570 4.24 26.98 10.84
C ASP A 570 4.29 28.40 11.36
N TYR A 571 4.19 28.56 12.69
CA TYR A 571 4.39 29.81 13.38
C TYR A 571 5.62 29.70 14.29
N ARG A 572 6.49 30.67 14.22
CA ARG A 572 7.73 30.72 15.01
C ARG A 572 7.91 32.09 15.59
N TRP A 573 7.97 32.17 16.91
CA TRP A 573 8.22 33.42 17.64
C TRP A 573 9.63 33.36 18.22
N TYR A 574 10.53 34.18 17.71
CA TYR A 574 11.90 34.37 18.19
C TYR A 574 11.86 35.27 19.41
N LEU A 575 12.07 34.66 20.56
CA LEU A 575 11.93 35.33 21.88
C LEU A 575 13.24 35.91 22.38
N ILE A 576 14.34 35.14 22.25
CA ILE A 576 15.63 35.45 22.86
C ILE A 576 16.73 35.11 21.85
N ALA A 577 17.75 36.00 21.77
CA ALA A 577 19.03 35.69 21.13
C ALA A 577 20.15 35.81 22.17
N THR A 578 21.08 34.84 22.22
CA THR A 578 22.06 34.76 23.33
C THR A 578 23.31 35.59 23.13
N LYS A 579 23.70 35.88 21.91
CA LYS A 579 24.78 36.84 21.65
C LYS A 579 24.15 38.19 21.38
N HIS A 580 24.39 39.12 22.31
CA HIS A 580 24.07 40.52 22.11
C HIS A 580 24.95 41.12 21.01
N THR A 581 24.63 40.82 19.75
CA THR A 581 24.86 41.83 18.72
C THR A 581 23.81 42.88 19.00
N VAL A 582 24.23 44.12 19.16
CA VAL A 582 23.40 45.29 19.40
C VAL A 582 22.09 45.13 18.64
N ASP A 583 20.93 45.22 19.38
CA ASP A 583 19.57 45.32 18.82
C ASP A 583 18.87 44.06 18.33
N PHE A 584 18.88 42.92 19.07
CA PHE A 584 17.89 41.88 18.89
C PHE A 584 16.56 42.29 19.52
N GLU A 585 15.55 42.50 18.66
CA GLU A 585 14.16 42.65 19.08
C GLU A 585 13.39 41.34 18.82
N PRO A 586 12.53 40.89 19.72
CA PRO A 586 11.69 39.73 19.50
C PRO A 586 10.78 39.95 18.26
N PHE A 587 10.72 38.97 17.39
CA PHE A 587 9.88 39.01 16.19
C PHE A 587 9.23 37.65 15.94
N ALA A 588 8.17 37.63 15.14
CA ALA A 588 7.47 36.41 14.81
C ALA A 588 7.41 36.20 13.28
N GLN A 589 7.42 34.94 12.90
CA GLN A 589 7.22 34.54 11.51
C GLN A 589 6.08 33.51 11.42
N ILE A 590 5.24 33.67 10.42
CA ILE A 590 4.27 32.65 10.01
C ILE A 590 4.56 32.27 8.57
N LYS A 591 4.51 30.98 8.27
CA LYS A 591 4.58 30.43 6.92
C LYS A 591 3.44 29.47 6.73
N GLY A 592 2.74 29.56 5.63
CA GLY A 592 1.64 28.67 5.29
C GLY A 592 1.73 28.17 3.87
N LYS A 593 1.44 26.89 3.65
CA LYS A 593 1.40 26.25 2.34
C LYS A 593 0.10 25.46 2.21
N MET A 594 -0.59 25.64 1.10
CA MET A 594 -1.82 24.93 0.76
C MET A 594 -1.68 24.31 -0.62
N GLU A 595 -2.00 23.03 -0.75
CA GLU A 595 -1.90 22.32 -2.01
C GLU A 595 -3.16 21.47 -2.28
N TYR A 596 -3.55 21.40 -3.53
CA TYR A 596 -4.65 20.58 -4.01
C TYR A 596 -4.26 19.85 -5.28
N ALA A 597 -4.50 18.54 -5.34
CA ALA A 597 -4.28 17.72 -6.51
C ALA A 597 -5.55 17.02 -6.94
N HIS A 598 -5.82 17.00 -8.25
CA HIS A 598 -6.93 16.26 -8.83
C HIS A 598 -6.58 15.72 -10.21
N THR A 599 -6.93 14.45 -10.47
CA THR A 599 -6.65 13.77 -11.74
C THR A 599 -7.92 13.59 -12.55
N PHE A 600 -7.87 14.02 -13.79
CA PHE A 600 -8.92 13.88 -14.79
C PHE A 600 -8.55 12.77 -15.78
N TYR A 601 -9.56 12.01 -16.23
CA TYR A 601 -9.39 10.93 -17.22
C TYR A 601 -8.25 9.95 -16.89
N ASN A 602 -7.96 9.76 -15.59
CA ASN A 602 -6.89 8.89 -15.06
C ASN A 602 -5.46 9.23 -15.54
N LYS A 603 -5.26 10.31 -16.29
CA LYS A 603 -3.96 10.65 -16.90
C LYS A 603 -3.51 12.10 -16.69
N PHE A 604 -4.45 13.04 -16.56
CA PHE A 604 -4.13 14.46 -16.41
C PHE A 604 -4.33 14.89 -14.97
N THR A 605 -3.26 15.26 -14.29
CA THR A 605 -3.31 15.79 -12.92
C THR A 605 -3.04 17.29 -12.93
N ILE A 606 -3.96 18.05 -12.35
CA ILE A 606 -3.75 19.44 -11.99
C ILE A 606 -3.36 19.48 -10.51
N HIS A 607 -2.26 20.16 -10.22
CA HIS A 607 -1.80 20.39 -8.86
C HIS A 607 -1.62 21.90 -8.65
N LEU A 608 -2.41 22.46 -7.75
CA LEU A 608 -2.37 23.86 -7.37
C LEU A 608 -1.70 23.99 -6.01
N ALA A 609 -0.80 24.96 -5.87
CA ALA A 609 -0.17 25.26 -4.59
C ALA A 609 -0.14 26.77 -4.37
N THR A 610 -0.47 27.22 -3.17
CA THR A 610 -0.28 28.59 -2.72
C THR A 610 0.50 28.58 -1.41
N GLU A 611 1.49 29.45 -1.31
CA GLU A 611 2.39 29.53 -0.17
C GLU A 611 2.64 31.00 0.17
N ALA A 612 2.59 31.34 1.45
CA ALA A 612 2.83 32.69 1.93
C ALA A 612 3.65 32.67 3.21
N GLY A 613 4.49 33.66 3.38
CA GLY A 613 5.24 33.90 4.60
C GLY A 613 5.21 35.36 5.00
N PHE A 614 5.06 35.62 6.29
CA PHE A 614 5.03 36.94 6.87
C PHE A 614 5.92 36.99 8.10
N THR A 615 6.75 38.05 8.16
CA THR A 615 7.49 38.41 9.35
C THR A 615 6.79 39.60 10.00
N PHE A 616 6.45 39.45 11.28
CA PHE A 616 5.88 40.47 12.13
C PHE A 616 7.00 41.12 12.95
N GLU A 617 6.96 42.37 13.11
CA GLU A 617 8.03 43.20 13.68
C GLU A 617 9.26 43.28 12.73
N ASP A 618 10.10 44.29 12.93
CA ASP A 618 11.28 44.48 12.08
C ASP A 618 12.51 43.82 12.74
N HIS A 619 13.30 43.14 11.94
CA HIS A 619 14.60 42.59 12.37
C HIS A 619 15.68 42.97 11.35
N ASN A 620 16.92 43.06 11.83
CA ASN A 620 18.05 43.47 11.00
C ASN A 620 18.82 42.32 10.37
N ASN A 621 18.43 41.05 10.65
CA ASN A 621 19.14 39.86 10.18
C ASN A 621 18.54 39.30 8.88
N ARG A 622 19.11 39.68 7.73
CA ARG A 622 18.65 39.20 6.41
C ARG A 622 18.70 37.69 6.22
N VAL A 623 19.52 36.95 6.95
CA VAL A 623 19.58 35.47 6.86
C VAL A 623 18.30 34.82 7.36
N LEU A 624 17.52 35.51 8.19
CA LEU A 624 16.22 35.07 8.67
C LEU A 624 15.04 35.49 7.78
N ASP A 625 15.28 36.29 6.73
CA ASP A 625 14.26 36.61 5.73
C ASP A 625 13.85 35.35 4.93
N PHE A 626 12.74 35.42 4.22
CA PHE A 626 12.35 34.38 3.27
C PHE A 626 13.14 34.50 1.99
N HIS A 627 13.75 33.43 1.53
CA HIS A 627 14.59 33.36 0.33
C HIS A 627 13.92 32.47 -0.70
N LEU A 628 13.61 33.02 -1.88
CA LEU A 628 13.00 32.27 -2.97
C LEU A 628 13.99 32.04 -4.11
N GLY A 629 13.92 30.88 -4.71
CA GLY A 629 14.72 30.46 -5.87
C GLY A 629 15.11 28.99 -5.81
N GLY A 630 15.67 28.48 -6.90
CA GLY A 630 16.08 27.10 -7.00
C GLY A 630 14.92 26.11 -7.12
N TYR A 631 15.23 24.83 -7.01
CA TYR A 631 14.32 23.72 -7.13
C TYR A 631 14.45 22.78 -5.92
N GLY A 632 13.38 22.03 -5.64
CA GLY A 632 13.37 20.94 -4.68
C GLY A 632 12.74 21.30 -3.35
N GLU A 633 12.54 20.27 -2.54
CA GLU A 633 12.11 20.44 -1.15
C GLU A 633 13.32 20.62 -0.26
N ASN A 634 13.27 21.55 0.67
CA ASN A 634 14.27 21.68 1.70
C ASN A 634 13.60 21.79 3.07
N PHE A 635 14.36 21.43 4.12
CA PHE A 635 13.86 21.40 5.50
C PHE A 635 14.16 22.69 6.26
N ILE A 636 14.68 23.72 5.58
CA ILE A 636 14.99 25.01 6.17
C ILE A 636 13.80 25.93 5.89
N ASN A 637 13.12 26.35 6.95
CA ASN A 637 11.82 27.03 6.84
C ASN A 637 11.82 28.30 6.01
N THR A 638 12.95 29.03 5.99
CA THR A 638 13.07 30.30 5.27
C THR A 638 13.35 30.15 3.76
N PHE A 639 13.76 28.98 3.28
CA PHE A 639 14.01 28.76 1.86
C PHE A 639 12.79 28.20 1.15
N VAL A 640 12.43 28.82 0.01
CA VAL A 640 11.22 28.52 -0.76
C VAL A 640 11.61 28.26 -2.22
N PRO A 641 11.34 27.07 -2.78
CA PRO A 641 11.63 26.77 -4.18
C PRO A 641 10.87 27.72 -5.13
N PHE A 642 11.54 28.22 -6.17
CA PHE A 642 10.93 29.07 -7.17
C PHE A 642 11.63 28.90 -8.51
N PHE A 643 10.92 28.39 -9.51
CA PHE A 643 11.48 28.11 -10.84
C PHE A 643 11.94 29.37 -11.56
N GLY A 644 12.99 29.26 -12.38
CA GLY A 644 13.50 30.32 -13.23
C GLY A 644 14.41 31.32 -12.52
N TYR A 645 14.78 31.04 -11.27
CA TYR A 645 15.69 31.86 -10.47
C TYR A 645 16.75 31.00 -9.80
N ASP A 646 17.95 31.53 -9.59
CA ASP A 646 19.01 30.88 -8.81
C ASP A 646 18.55 30.66 -7.36
N PHE A 647 19.21 29.73 -6.64
CA PHE A 647 18.93 29.51 -5.23
C PHE A 647 19.06 30.79 -4.42
N ALA A 648 18.03 31.12 -3.62
CA ALA A 648 17.95 32.30 -2.76
C ALA A 648 18.12 33.66 -3.47
N ASP A 649 17.83 33.74 -4.76
CA ASP A 649 18.00 34.94 -5.57
C ASP A 649 17.04 36.10 -5.20
N LEU A 650 15.86 35.76 -4.69
CA LEU A 650 14.86 36.70 -4.21
C LEU A 650 14.74 36.60 -2.69
N SER A 651 14.85 37.69 -1.97
CA SER A 651 14.82 37.67 -0.50
C SER A 651 14.09 38.90 0.05
N ASN A 652 13.18 38.68 1.00
CA ASN A 652 12.54 39.72 1.79
C ASN A 652 11.77 39.14 3.00
N LYS A 653 11.19 40.05 3.82
CA LYS A 653 10.45 39.75 5.05
C LYS A 653 9.09 39.10 4.81
N THR A 654 8.48 39.34 3.64
CA THR A 654 7.21 38.73 3.28
C THR A 654 7.23 38.21 1.85
N TYR A 655 6.48 37.17 1.58
CA TYR A 655 6.23 36.68 0.24
C TYR A 655 4.83 36.08 0.10
N LEU A 656 4.34 36.10 -1.14
CA LEU A 656 3.16 35.35 -1.58
C LEU A 656 3.52 34.67 -2.90
N LYS A 657 3.32 33.34 -2.97
CA LYS A 657 3.66 32.52 -4.13
C LYS A 657 2.49 31.61 -4.48
N SER A 658 2.19 31.48 -5.76
CA SER A 658 1.26 30.51 -6.30
C SER A 658 1.94 29.68 -7.39
N THR A 659 1.64 28.39 -7.44
CA THR A 659 2.21 27.45 -8.39
C THR A 659 1.08 26.63 -9.02
N PHE A 660 1.08 26.56 -10.32
CA PHE A 660 0.26 25.66 -11.12
C PHE A 660 1.16 24.59 -11.71
N LYS A 661 0.84 23.31 -11.47
CA LYS A 661 1.54 22.17 -12.07
C LYS A 661 0.55 21.34 -12.87
N LEU A 662 0.88 21.03 -14.09
CA LEU A 662 0.15 20.12 -14.95
C LEU A 662 1.03 18.88 -15.20
N ARG A 663 0.49 17.70 -14.95
CA ARG A 663 1.15 16.42 -15.24
C ARG A 663 0.30 15.59 -16.17
N TYR A 664 0.93 14.97 -17.14
CA TYR A 664 0.32 13.99 -18.04
C TYR A 664 1.04 12.66 -17.90
N GLU A 665 0.33 11.61 -17.48
CA GLU A 665 0.87 10.24 -17.36
C GLU A 665 0.89 9.57 -18.73
N ILE A 666 2.08 9.51 -19.36
CA ILE A 666 2.30 8.90 -20.68
C ILE A 666 2.21 7.38 -20.57
N PHE A 667 2.98 6.82 -19.65
CA PHE A 667 3.00 5.43 -19.23
C PHE A 667 2.78 5.35 -17.72
N PRO A 668 2.41 4.20 -17.15
CA PRO A 668 2.31 4.06 -15.69
C PRO A 668 3.57 4.59 -14.99
N GLN A 669 3.37 5.51 -14.02
CA GLN A 669 4.44 6.14 -13.23
C GLN A 669 5.42 7.03 -14.03
N ASN A 670 5.10 7.41 -15.27
CA ASN A 670 5.93 8.27 -16.12
C ASN A 670 5.15 9.51 -16.54
N TYR A 671 5.68 10.69 -16.24
CA TYR A 671 4.96 11.95 -16.31
C TYR A 671 5.69 13.00 -17.14
N LEU A 672 5.00 13.60 -18.11
CA LEU A 672 5.37 14.93 -18.62
C LEU A 672 4.83 15.98 -17.65
N MET A 673 5.66 16.97 -17.33
CA MET A 673 5.34 17.98 -16.34
C MET A 673 5.50 19.39 -16.93
N PHE A 674 4.55 20.25 -16.63
CA PHE A 674 4.65 21.68 -16.86
C PHE A 674 4.32 22.41 -15.56
N ASN A 675 5.18 23.36 -15.17
CA ASN A 675 5.03 24.14 -13.96
C ASN A 675 5.08 25.63 -14.30
N ALA A 676 4.17 26.38 -13.73
CA ALA A 676 4.17 27.84 -13.78
C ALA A 676 4.04 28.36 -12.35
N ASN A 677 4.94 29.26 -11.97
CA ASN A 677 4.85 29.90 -10.67
C ASN A 677 4.92 31.42 -10.76
N ALA A 678 4.22 32.07 -9.85
CA ALA A 678 4.21 33.52 -9.69
C ALA A 678 4.46 33.86 -8.23
N ALA A 679 5.31 34.83 -7.93
CA ALA A 679 5.56 35.28 -6.58
C ALA A 679 5.76 36.76 -6.47
N ARG A 680 5.37 37.30 -5.32
CA ARG A 680 5.75 38.62 -4.83
C ARG A 680 6.62 38.43 -3.61
N VAL A 681 7.71 39.20 -3.53
CA VAL A 681 8.69 39.12 -2.44
C VAL A 681 9.06 40.57 -2.10
N GLU A 682 8.52 41.05 -0.99
CA GLU A 682 8.59 42.48 -0.62
C GLU A 682 8.71 42.61 0.91
N LYS A 683 9.03 43.85 1.38
CA LYS A 683 9.01 44.10 2.82
C LYS A 683 7.61 43.88 3.41
N ASN A 684 6.57 44.28 2.65
CA ASN A 684 5.18 44.00 3.01
C ASN A 684 4.33 43.81 1.73
N VAL A 685 4.01 42.56 1.39
CA VAL A 685 3.22 42.22 0.17
C VAL A 685 1.76 42.68 0.23
N LEU A 686 1.26 43.12 1.41
CA LEU A 686 -0.12 43.58 1.58
C LEU A 686 -0.29 45.08 1.21
N ASN A 687 0.79 45.83 1.12
CA ASN A 687 0.76 47.28 0.90
C ASN A 687 0.75 47.70 -0.57
N SER A 688 0.89 46.79 -1.53
CA SER A 688 0.91 47.05 -2.96
C SER A 688 -0.17 46.23 -3.69
N ASN A 689 -0.50 46.62 -4.92
CA ASN A 689 -1.48 45.89 -5.74
C ASN A 689 -1.02 44.44 -6.01
N LEU A 690 -1.99 43.55 -6.14
CA LEU A 690 -1.74 42.12 -6.23
C LEU A 690 -0.78 41.72 -7.36
N PHE A 691 -0.77 42.46 -8.47
CA PHE A 691 0.05 42.12 -9.65
C PHE A 691 1.32 42.97 -9.79
N ASP A 692 1.51 43.98 -8.93
CA ASP A 692 2.71 44.84 -8.98
C ASP A 692 3.94 44.03 -8.54
N ASN A 693 5.09 44.24 -9.21
CA ASN A 693 6.36 43.56 -8.93
C ASN A 693 6.33 42.03 -8.95
N THR A 694 5.29 41.40 -9.54
CA THR A 694 5.20 39.96 -9.60
C THR A 694 6.32 39.35 -10.45
N LYS A 695 6.99 38.38 -9.92
CA LYS A 695 8.00 37.55 -10.57
C LYS A 695 7.32 36.26 -11.10
N TYR A 696 7.69 35.84 -12.29
CA TYR A 696 7.16 34.66 -12.93
C TYR A 696 8.30 33.69 -13.24
N GLY A 697 8.04 32.42 -13.10
CA GLY A 697 8.96 31.38 -13.48
C GLY A 697 8.20 30.16 -14.01
N PHE A 698 8.81 29.47 -14.96
CA PHE A 698 8.25 28.34 -15.65
C PHE A 698 9.23 27.16 -15.61
N ALA A 699 8.71 25.95 -15.68
CA ALA A 699 9.53 24.77 -15.92
C ALA A 699 8.75 23.74 -16.74
N ALA A 700 9.47 23.04 -17.62
CA ALA A 700 8.97 21.88 -18.32
C ALA A 700 9.94 20.71 -18.06
N GLY A 701 9.39 19.51 -17.85
CA GLY A 701 10.23 18.39 -17.46
C GLY A 701 9.57 17.05 -17.61
N TYR A 702 10.33 16.06 -17.20
CA TYR A 702 9.93 14.66 -17.16
C TYR A 702 10.22 14.08 -15.79
N GLY A 703 9.26 13.32 -15.26
CA GLY A 703 9.35 12.68 -13.97
C GLY A 703 8.99 11.21 -14.04
N ILE A 704 9.69 10.40 -13.27
CA ILE A 704 9.41 8.97 -13.12
C ILE A 704 9.28 8.69 -11.62
N ASP A 705 8.21 8.00 -11.25
CA ASP A 705 8.04 7.46 -9.90
C ASP A 705 8.65 6.08 -9.84
N THR A 706 9.73 5.93 -9.07
CA THR A 706 10.50 4.68 -9.00
C THR A 706 10.60 4.17 -7.56
N PHE A 707 11.02 2.93 -7.39
CA PHE A 707 11.27 2.35 -6.07
C PHE A 707 12.44 3.03 -5.32
N VAL A 708 13.35 3.69 -6.04
CA VAL A 708 14.43 4.51 -5.44
C VAL A 708 13.99 5.93 -5.13
N GLY A 709 12.74 6.28 -5.41
CA GLY A 709 12.15 7.61 -5.26
C GLY A 709 11.93 8.30 -6.61
N PRO A 710 11.46 9.56 -6.59
CA PRO A 710 11.23 10.33 -7.80
C PRO A 710 12.55 10.60 -8.54
N ILE A 711 12.54 10.41 -9.86
CA ILE A 711 13.59 10.86 -10.75
C ILE A 711 12.99 11.95 -11.62
N GLU A 712 13.56 13.17 -11.56
CA GLU A 712 13.01 14.31 -12.27
C GLU A 712 14.10 15.09 -13.00
N VAL A 713 13.77 15.51 -14.21
CA VAL A 713 14.59 16.43 -15.00
C VAL A 713 13.69 17.59 -15.41
N ASN A 714 14.06 18.80 -15.02
CA ASN A 714 13.29 20.01 -15.30
C ASN A 714 14.18 21.08 -15.97
N PHE A 715 13.70 21.61 -17.08
CA PHE A 715 14.24 22.83 -17.68
C PHE A 715 13.39 24.01 -17.22
N SER A 716 14.02 25.00 -16.61
CA SER A 716 13.36 26.13 -15.97
C SER A 716 13.86 27.45 -16.51
N TRP A 717 12.93 28.41 -16.67
CA TRP A 717 13.20 29.76 -17.20
C TRP A 717 12.29 30.80 -16.57
N SER A 718 12.73 32.07 -16.66
CA SER A 718 11.90 33.21 -16.32
C SER A 718 12.06 34.29 -17.37
N PRO A 719 11.00 35.04 -17.75
CA PRO A 719 11.11 36.20 -18.63
C PRO A 719 11.97 37.34 -18.08
N LYS A 720 12.26 37.33 -16.76
CA LYS A 720 12.99 38.39 -16.05
C LYS A 720 14.43 38.00 -15.68
N THR A 721 14.87 36.80 -16.00
CA THR A 721 16.25 36.34 -15.76
C THR A 721 16.95 36.08 -17.10
N ALA A 722 18.27 36.36 -17.14
CA ALA A 722 19.08 36.12 -18.34
C ALA A 722 19.48 34.64 -18.53
N HIS A 723 19.29 33.82 -17.52
CA HIS A 723 19.78 32.42 -17.48
C HIS A 723 18.63 31.46 -17.33
N ASN A 724 18.74 30.32 -18.01
CA ASN A 724 17.87 29.16 -17.85
C ASN A 724 18.59 28.15 -16.99
N HIS A 725 17.80 27.30 -16.27
CA HIS A 725 18.36 26.33 -15.32
C HIS A 725 17.88 24.93 -15.67
N TRP A 726 18.78 23.96 -15.59
CA TRP A 726 18.46 22.54 -15.57
C TRP A 726 18.49 22.06 -14.13
N TYR A 727 17.45 21.38 -13.71
CA TYR A 727 17.35 20.78 -12.38
C TYR A 727 17.21 19.28 -12.50
N PHE A 728 17.98 18.56 -11.68
CA PHE A 728 17.93 17.13 -11.57
C PHE A 728 17.57 16.74 -10.14
N ASN A 729 16.69 15.78 -10.01
CA ASN A 729 16.41 15.12 -8.75
C ASN A 729 16.47 13.61 -8.95
N LEU A 730 17.14 12.93 -8.05
CA LEU A 730 17.16 11.47 -7.97
C LEU A 730 16.95 11.07 -6.52
N GLY A 731 15.91 10.28 -6.27
CA GLY A 731 15.61 9.75 -4.95
C GLY A 731 14.71 10.64 -4.10
N PHE A 732 14.43 10.15 -2.90
CA PHE A 732 13.55 10.83 -1.95
C PHE A 732 14.25 12.03 -1.31
N TRP A 733 13.50 13.09 -1.10
CA TRP A 733 13.96 14.27 -0.36
C TRP A 733 14.07 13.95 1.15
N PHE A 734 15.24 14.24 1.78
CA PHE A 734 15.53 14.03 3.19
C PHE A 734 16.55 15.03 3.79
#